data_98aaa9aa5b0cd40fb80f8b82bc541236
#
_entry.id   98aaa9aa5b0cd40fb80f8b82bc541236
#
_cell.length_a   1.000
_cell.length_b   1.000
_cell.length_c   1.000
_cell.angle_alpha   90.00
_cell.angle_beta   90.00
_cell.angle_gamma   90.00
#
_symmetry.space_group_name_H-M   'P 1'
#
loop_
_entity.id
_entity.type
_entity.pdbx_description
1 polymer ?
#
loop_
_entity_poly.entity_id
_entity_poly.type
_entity_poly.pdbx_seq_one_letter_code
_entity_poly.pdbx_strand_id
1 'polypeptide(L)'
;MTDATRKKITKWFWILITFPVLLLFLMIFLVWAFADIPSFKDLENPDNKLATQVIAADGEILTTFHIENRTYVSYEEISPNLVHAAVATEDVRFYKHSGIDFKGLGRVLFKTILMRNSSQGGGSTITQQLAKTLYPRADVGRKVPGVYHARMVWIKLKEWITAVKLERDYTKDEIMTMYLNSIFFGSGAYGVRSASETFFGKLPSELSVEESAMLVGMVNKPTRYNPAINPDKALNRRNFVIGQMEKAGYLDKAQRDSIRLIPIALNYEVQDHNAGLAPYFRDMVRRVMNAKKPRRSDYYTIEDYSADSLAWAADDLYGWLDKNKKADGSRYDLDRDGLRIYTTINYKMQKYAEEAVAERIRDLQADFRRDLKSKTNKPFSNDIDAETRDRVMRQARRWSDRYRVLKKEGKSEAQILKTFSQPTKMRVFAYNSKGYADTTMTPDDSIRYYKSILRTAFVAMEPGTGHVKAYVGGPNYRYFKYDNVRQGKRQVGSTIKPFLYTLAMQEGMTPCDKVVNLPQTFVLPDGNTWTPRSTDKEQWIGKTVTLKWGLTNSSNNISAYLMKQFGPEAMADMMRRMGIRSHIDEVPALCVGPADLSLWEMVAAYNTFPSRGVYIEPLFVTRIEDNQGNVISEFTNRKREAIGENTAFLMVNLMEGVVQGGTASRLRYRYKLMGEIAGKTGTTNDNADGWFIGYTPTLVAGIWTGAEDRQVHFQSITYGQGAHMSLPTWGIFMRKVIADGTLRVSENDRFIAPAGVTLDLNCTGGDDDAVADVQQKTEDYYFE
;
A
#
# COMPACT_ATOMS: atom_id res chain seq x y z
N MET A 1 10.18 14.31 82.73
CA MET A 1 9.65 13.17 81.93
C MET A 1 9.98 11.89 82.70
N THR A 2 9.00 11.14 83.10
CA THR A 2 9.22 9.91 83.86
C THR A 2 9.87 8.82 83.04
N ASP A 3 10.70 7.94 83.63
CA ASP A 3 11.39 6.85 82.93
C ASP A 3 10.42 5.94 82.14
N ALA A 4 9.19 5.74 82.66
CA ALA A 4 8.13 5.01 81.99
C ALA A 4 7.67 5.69 80.68
N THR A 5 7.61 7.02 80.65
CA THR A 5 7.26 7.82 79.42
C THR A 5 8.34 7.76 78.43
N ARG A 6 9.62 7.80 78.80
CA ARG A 6 10.78 7.70 77.95
C ARG A 6 10.87 6.32 77.23
N LYS A 7 10.64 5.23 77.99
CA LYS A 7 10.57 3.87 77.44
C LYS A 7 9.41 3.69 76.44
N LYS A 8 8.23 4.25 76.74
CA LYS A 8 7.09 4.24 75.76
C LYS A 8 7.41 4.99 74.50
N ILE A 9 7.98 6.21 74.55
CA ILE A 9 8.34 7.00 73.42
C ILE A 9 9.42 6.29 72.54
N THR A 10 10.44 5.71 73.24
CA THR A 10 11.50 4.95 72.55
C THR A 10 10.93 3.70 71.86
N LYS A 11 10.01 2.97 72.53
CA LYS A 11 9.34 1.82 71.89
C LYS A 11 8.49 2.21 70.71
N TRP A 12 7.70 3.27 70.76
CA TRP A 12 6.88 3.75 69.71
C TRP A 12 7.76 4.32 68.53
N PHE A 13 8.86 4.97 68.82
CA PHE A 13 9.83 5.44 67.90
C PHE A 13 10.44 4.29 67.07
N TRP A 14 10.84 3.21 67.73
CA TRP A 14 11.36 2.04 67.04
C TRP A 14 10.28 1.30 66.27
N ILE A 15 9.06 1.19 66.75
CA ILE A 15 7.94 0.59 66.01
C ILE A 15 7.65 1.42 64.76
N LEU A 16 7.64 2.73 64.87
CA LEU A 16 7.34 3.64 63.74
C LEU A 16 8.41 3.61 62.66
N ILE A 17 9.65 3.24 62.99
CA ILE A 17 10.74 3.08 62.02
C ILE A 17 10.80 1.64 61.49
N THR A 18 10.71 0.64 62.36
CA THR A 18 10.93 -0.76 61.98
C THR A 18 9.73 -1.36 61.22
N PHE A 19 8.50 -0.98 61.59
CA PHE A 19 7.30 -1.52 61.00
C PHE A 19 7.17 -1.20 59.48
N PRO A 20 7.36 0.06 59.01
CA PRO A 20 7.36 0.36 57.59
C PRO A 20 8.47 -0.37 56.82
N VAL A 21 9.64 -0.55 57.41
CA VAL A 21 10.77 -1.27 56.82
C VAL A 21 10.44 -2.75 56.67
N LEU A 22 9.90 -3.39 57.72
CA LEU A 22 9.45 -4.79 57.65
C LEU A 22 8.29 -4.98 56.66
N LEU A 23 7.36 -4.03 56.62
CA LEU A 23 6.27 -4.05 55.64
C LEU A 23 6.78 -3.94 54.20
N LEU A 24 7.78 -3.09 53.96
CA LEU A 24 8.41 -2.98 52.65
C LEU A 24 9.11 -4.30 52.25
N PHE A 25 9.87 -4.92 53.16
CA PHE A 25 10.51 -6.21 52.90
C PHE A 25 9.47 -7.31 52.65
N LEU A 26 8.39 -7.34 53.42
CA LEU A 26 7.29 -8.27 53.20
C LEU A 26 6.64 -8.04 51.83
N MET A 27 6.39 -6.81 51.44
CA MET A 27 5.85 -6.49 50.11
C MET A 27 6.81 -6.90 48.97
N ILE A 28 8.12 -6.66 49.10
CA ILE A 28 9.12 -7.10 48.16
C ILE A 28 9.13 -8.62 48.05
N PHE A 29 9.07 -9.33 49.19
CA PHE A 29 8.99 -10.80 49.23
C PHE A 29 7.71 -11.33 48.56
N LEU A 30 6.55 -10.71 48.83
CA LEU A 30 5.28 -11.09 48.19
C LEU A 30 5.32 -10.85 46.66
N VAL A 31 5.89 -9.73 46.21
CA VAL A 31 6.07 -9.48 44.78
C VAL A 31 7.02 -10.50 44.16
N TRP A 32 8.12 -10.83 44.85
CA TRP A 32 9.06 -11.83 44.35
C TRP A 32 8.45 -13.24 44.28
N ALA A 33 7.62 -13.61 45.27
CA ALA A 33 7.02 -14.95 45.37
C ALA A 33 5.77 -15.14 44.49
N PHE A 34 4.96 -14.09 44.28
CA PHE A 34 3.63 -14.19 43.65
C PHE A 34 3.46 -13.32 42.42
N ALA A 35 4.38 -12.40 42.10
CA ALA A 35 4.29 -11.68 40.85
C ALA A 35 4.88 -12.51 39.70
N ASP A 36 4.21 -12.49 38.60
CA ASP A 36 4.72 -13.01 37.33
C ASP A 36 5.90 -12.12 36.89
N ILE A 37 7.09 -12.48 37.37
CA ILE A 37 8.34 -11.77 37.06
C ILE A 37 8.98 -12.52 35.89
N PRO A 38 9.37 -11.82 34.77
CA PRO A 38 9.95 -12.43 33.62
C PRO A 38 11.09 -13.39 33.95
N SER A 39 11.09 -14.55 33.30
CA SER A 39 12.17 -15.52 33.43
C SER A 39 13.44 -14.98 32.74
N PHE A 40 14.59 -15.61 33.03
CA PHE A 40 15.84 -15.31 32.31
C PHE A 40 15.68 -15.49 30.80
N LYS A 41 14.98 -16.52 30.35
CA LYS A 41 14.69 -16.81 28.97
C LYS A 41 13.83 -15.73 28.29
N ASP A 42 12.90 -15.11 29.02
CA ASP A 42 12.07 -14.00 28.55
C ASP A 42 12.87 -12.68 28.47
N LEU A 43 13.94 -12.56 29.29
CA LEU A 43 14.84 -11.41 29.28
C LEU A 43 15.91 -11.53 28.18
N GLU A 44 16.38 -12.76 27.92
CA GLU A 44 17.35 -13.09 26.87
C GLU A 44 16.73 -13.03 25.47
N ASN A 45 15.47 -13.41 25.36
CA ASN A 45 14.59 -13.18 24.24
C ASN A 45 13.40 -12.34 24.71
N PRO A 46 13.54 -11.02 24.94
CA PRO A 46 12.37 -10.19 25.05
C PRO A 46 11.56 -10.47 23.80
N ASP A 47 10.24 -10.64 23.90
CA ASP A 47 9.35 -10.77 22.73
C ASP A 47 9.75 -9.67 21.73
N ASN A 48 10.81 -9.93 21.01
CA ASN A 48 11.30 -9.06 19.98
C ASN A 48 10.20 -9.10 18.94
N LYS A 49 9.33 -8.10 18.98
CA LYS A 49 8.38 -7.81 17.93
C LYS A 49 9.20 -7.52 16.67
N LEU A 50 9.71 -8.61 16.08
CA LEU A 50 10.53 -8.56 14.90
C LEU A 50 9.62 -8.12 13.75
N ALA A 51 10.06 -7.13 13.02
CA ALA A 51 9.33 -6.69 11.85
C ALA A 51 9.28 -7.81 10.80
N THR A 52 8.09 -8.15 10.35
CA THR A 52 7.92 -9.06 9.22
C THR A 52 8.44 -8.39 7.95
N GLN A 53 9.32 -9.05 7.24
CA GLN A 53 9.92 -8.56 5.99
C GLN A 53 9.11 -9.06 4.79
N VAL A 54 8.82 -8.17 3.86
CA VAL A 54 8.27 -8.51 2.54
C VAL A 54 9.41 -8.36 1.54
N ILE A 55 9.82 -9.48 0.96
CA ILE A 55 11.04 -9.61 0.17
C ILE A 55 10.66 -9.80 -1.29
N ALA A 56 11.28 -9.03 -2.17
CA ALA A 56 11.13 -9.14 -3.62
C ALA A 56 11.82 -10.40 -4.16
N ALA A 57 11.51 -10.79 -5.39
CA ALA A 57 12.10 -11.98 -6.04
C ALA A 57 13.63 -11.88 -6.26
N ASP A 58 14.16 -10.67 -6.31
CA ASP A 58 15.59 -10.37 -6.43
C ASP A 58 16.30 -10.20 -5.08
N GLY A 59 15.62 -10.49 -3.96
CA GLY A 59 16.17 -10.47 -2.61
C GLY A 59 16.09 -9.10 -1.90
N GLU A 60 15.69 -8.06 -2.60
CA GLU A 60 15.53 -6.72 -2.03
C GLU A 60 14.31 -6.65 -1.09
N ILE A 61 14.40 -5.87 -0.03
CA ILE A 61 13.29 -5.68 0.91
C ILE A 61 12.34 -4.61 0.36
N LEU A 62 11.11 -5.00 0.01
CA LEU A 62 10.05 -4.06 -0.40
C LEU A 62 9.55 -3.23 0.78
N THR A 63 9.42 -3.85 1.95
CA THR A 63 8.96 -3.22 3.19
C THR A 63 9.08 -4.16 4.38
N THR A 64 8.81 -3.59 5.55
CA THR A 64 8.60 -4.34 6.79
C THR A 64 7.19 -4.08 7.34
N PHE A 65 6.51 -5.12 7.85
CA PHE A 65 5.30 -4.95 8.66
C PHE A 65 5.71 -4.91 10.13
N HIS A 66 5.29 -3.89 10.84
CA HIS A 66 5.61 -3.71 12.25
C HIS A 66 4.57 -2.80 12.92
N ILE A 67 4.27 -3.06 14.19
CA ILE A 67 3.49 -2.13 15.01
C ILE A 67 4.37 -0.92 15.35
N GLU A 68 5.66 -1.17 15.52
CA GLU A 68 6.66 -0.21 15.96
C GLU A 68 7.86 -0.36 15.02
N ASN A 69 8.25 0.68 14.31
CA ASN A 69 9.43 0.66 13.43
C ASN A 69 10.69 0.56 14.31
N ARG A 70 11.13 -0.69 14.60
CA ARG A 70 12.31 -0.99 15.42
C ARG A 70 13.35 -1.67 14.56
N THR A 71 14.24 -0.89 13.97
CA THR A 71 15.50 -1.44 13.47
C THR A 71 16.50 -1.39 14.61
N TYR A 72 16.93 -2.56 15.08
CA TYR A 72 17.91 -2.67 16.14
C TYR A 72 19.26 -2.16 15.67
N VAL A 73 19.96 -1.39 16.51
CA VAL A 73 21.32 -0.94 16.29
C VAL A 73 22.21 -1.44 17.44
N SER A 74 23.45 -1.80 17.15
CA SER A 74 24.44 -2.16 18.17
C SER A 74 24.92 -0.90 18.91
N TYR A 75 25.62 -1.09 20.02
CA TYR A 75 26.14 0.05 20.81
C TYR A 75 27.11 0.93 20.00
N GLU A 76 27.94 0.30 19.17
CA GLU A 76 28.94 0.94 18.31
C GLU A 76 28.31 1.80 17.21
N GLU A 77 27.08 1.50 16.83
CA GLU A 77 26.31 2.26 15.85
C GLU A 77 25.54 3.45 16.47
N ILE A 78 25.66 3.67 17.78
CA ILE A 78 25.00 4.77 18.50
C ILE A 78 26.02 5.89 18.73
N SER A 79 25.65 7.12 18.37
CA SER A 79 26.49 8.30 18.65
C SER A 79 26.78 8.43 20.16
N PRO A 80 28.03 8.60 20.60
CA PRO A 80 28.37 8.92 21.97
C PRO A 80 27.63 10.15 22.50
N ASN A 81 27.33 11.12 21.65
CA ASN A 81 26.56 12.31 22.02
C ASN A 81 25.17 11.96 22.53
N LEU A 82 24.53 10.94 21.92
CA LEU A 82 23.19 10.50 22.32
C LEU A 82 23.23 9.79 23.67
N VAL A 83 24.23 8.93 23.90
CA VAL A 83 24.45 8.25 25.17
C VAL A 83 24.68 9.29 26.30
N HIS A 84 25.56 10.25 26.05
CA HIS A 84 25.85 11.35 26.99
C HIS A 84 24.60 12.19 27.30
N ALA A 85 23.80 12.53 26.30
CA ALA A 85 22.55 13.26 26.45
C ALA A 85 21.52 12.47 27.30
N ALA A 86 21.38 11.16 27.04
CA ALA A 86 20.49 10.26 27.78
C ALA A 86 20.92 10.14 29.25
N VAL A 87 22.18 9.85 29.52
CA VAL A 87 22.75 9.76 30.87
C VAL A 87 22.60 11.09 31.61
N ALA A 88 22.97 12.21 30.99
CA ALA A 88 22.90 13.53 31.61
C ALA A 88 21.47 13.95 31.99
N THR A 89 20.47 13.50 31.24
CA THR A 89 19.10 13.97 31.37
C THR A 89 18.23 13.02 32.19
N GLU A 90 18.34 11.71 31.95
CA GLU A 90 17.46 10.71 32.52
C GLU A 90 18.07 10.07 33.78
N ASP A 91 19.40 9.85 33.81
CA ASP A 91 20.05 9.11 34.89
C ASP A 91 21.55 9.45 35.04
N VAL A 92 21.87 10.58 35.62
CA VAL A 92 23.27 11.09 35.77
C VAL A 92 24.21 10.11 36.50
N ARG A 93 23.65 9.17 37.24
CA ARG A 93 24.44 8.17 37.99
C ARG A 93 24.30 6.76 37.42
N PHE A 94 23.85 6.62 36.21
CA PHE A 94 23.61 5.34 35.54
C PHE A 94 24.75 4.33 35.73
N TYR A 95 25.99 4.75 35.57
CA TYR A 95 27.16 3.89 35.74
C TYR A 95 27.57 3.64 37.20
N LYS A 96 26.82 4.20 38.21
CA LYS A 96 27.18 4.16 39.61
C LYS A 96 26.18 3.42 40.53
N HIS A 97 25.15 2.80 39.96
CA HIS A 97 24.15 2.03 40.68
C HIS A 97 23.76 0.75 39.92
N SER A 98 23.11 -0.20 40.56
CA SER A 98 22.66 -1.49 40.02
C SER A 98 21.13 -1.52 39.90
N GLY A 99 20.58 -0.73 38.99
CA GLY A 99 19.12 -0.67 38.70
C GLY A 99 18.31 0.28 39.56
N ILE A 100 18.68 0.51 40.81
CA ILE A 100 18.01 1.43 41.72
C ILE A 100 18.99 2.48 42.24
N ASP A 101 18.68 3.75 42.01
CA ASP A 101 19.46 4.88 42.53
C ASP A 101 18.90 5.33 43.92
N PHE A 102 19.34 4.68 45.00
CA PHE A 102 18.90 5.02 46.37
C PHE A 102 19.23 6.46 46.78
N LYS A 103 20.36 7.03 46.31
CA LYS A 103 20.71 8.44 46.63
C LYS A 103 19.80 9.41 45.87
N GLY A 104 19.47 9.10 44.61
CA GLY A 104 18.48 9.84 43.80
C GLY A 104 17.09 9.77 44.42
N LEU A 105 16.66 8.58 44.80
CA LEU A 105 15.38 8.35 45.47
C LEU A 105 15.26 9.14 46.77
N GLY A 106 16.27 9.09 47.64
CA GLY A 106 16.32 9.87 48.90
C GLY A 106 16.22 11.38 48.65
N ARG A 107 16.93 11.89 47.62
CA ARG A 107 16.88 13.30 47.21
C ARG A 107 15.47 13.71 46.77
N VAL A 108 14.80 12.90 45.96
CA VAL A 108 13.44 13.16 45.46
C VAL A 108 12.44 13.11 46.61
N LEU A 109 12.55 12.11 47.48
CA LEU A 109 11.70 11.98 48.65
C LEU A 109 11.79 13.20 49.59
N PHE A 110 13.03 13.64 49.90
CA PHE A 110 13.30 14.82 50.70
C PHE A 110 12.71 16.09 50.08
N LYS A 111 12.95 16.35 48.79
CA LYS A 111 12.40 17.53 48.12
C LYS A 111 10.89 17.52 47.97
N THR A 112 10.29 16.37 47.66
CA THR A 112 8.85 16.26 47.46
C THR A 112 8.06 16.35 48.77
N ILE A 113 8.56 15.72 49.86
CA ILE A 113 7.86 15.68 51.16
C ILE A 113 8.14 16.95 51.95
N LEU A 114 9.40 17.39 52.05
CA LEU A 114 9.79 18.53 52.90
C LEU A 114 9.62 19.89 52.24
N MET A 115 9.88 20.00 50.90
CA MET A 115 9.83 21.28 50.20
C MET A 115 8.57 21.48 49.33
N ARG A 116 7.63 20.53 49.34
CA ARG A 116 6.40 20.54 48.50
C ARG A 116 6.60 20.94 47.02
N ASN A 117 7.78 20.70 46.49
CA ASN A 117 8.14 21.09 45.13
C ASN A 117 8.14 19.85 44.22
N SER A 118 6.99 19.58 43.57
CA SER A 118 6.79 18.41 42.71
C SER A 118 7.40 18.55 41.29
N SER A 119 8.08 19.64 40.98
CA SER A 119 8.43 20.01 39.61
C SER A 119 9.82 19.64 39.13
N GLN A 120 10.68 19.03 39.93
CA GLN A 120 12.08 18.78 39.56
C GLN A 120 12.51 17.33 39.71
N GLY A 121 12.53 16.63 38.58
CA GLY A 121 13.30 15.41 38.34
C GLY A 121 12.60 14.11 38.68
N GLY A 122 12.54 13.21 37.69
CA GLY A 122 12.09 11.83 37.87
C GLY A 122 13.05 11.02 38.74
N GLY A 123 12.53 10.22 39.66
CA GLY A 123 13.33 9.30 40.50
C GLY A 123 13.50 7.91 39.89
N SER A 124 13.17 7.71 38.61
CA SER A 124 13.31 6.42 37.92
C SER A 124 14.61 6.38 37.12
N THR A 125 15.35 5.28 37.20
CA THR A 125 16.58 5.05 36.45
C THR A 125 16.28 4.64 35.01
N ILE A 126 17.28 4.69 34.13
CA ILE A 126 17.21 4.20 32.74
C ILE A 126 16.80 2.72 32.75
N THR A 127 17.38 1.90 33.63
CA THR A 127 17.05 0.48 33.75
C THR A 127 15.60 0.24 34.19
N GLN A 128 15.04 1.07 35.08
CA GLN A 128 13.63 1.01 35.45
C GLN A 128 12.69 1.45 34.30
N GLN A 129 13.12 2.42 33.51
CA GLN A 129 12.37 2.84 32.30
C GLN A 129 12.39 1.74 31.25
N LEU A 130 13.52 1.06 31.06
CA LEU A 130 13.63 -0.12 30.20
C LEU A 130 12.70 -1.25 30.68
N ALA A 131 12.76 -1.61 31.97
CA ALA A 131 11.89 -2.63 32.55
C ALA A 131 10.40 -2.34 32.34
N LYS A 132 9.98 -1.07 32.47
CA LYS A 132 8.62 -0.62 32.18
C LYS A 132 8.24 -0.76 30.69
N THR A 133 9.19 -0.57 29.78
CA THR A 133 8.97 -0.64 28.32
C THR A 133 8.89 -2.07 27.85
N LEU A 134 9.75 -2.95 28.36
CA LEU A 134 9.76 -4.38 28.02
C LEU A 134 8.51 -5.10 28.57
N TYR A 135 8.02 -4.69 29.75
CA TYR A 135 6.85 -5.28 30.42
C TYR A 135 5.76 -4.24 30.64
N PRO A 136 4.92 -3.97 29.63
CA PRO A 136 3.87 -2.96 29.72
C PRO A 136 2.93 -3.23 30.88
N ARG A 137 2.52 -2.16 31.53
CA ARG A 137 1.56 -2.23 32.63
C ARG A 137 0.24 -2.82 32.11
N ALA A 138 -0.26 -3.89 32.74
CA ALA A 138 -1.63 -4.33 32.54
C ALA A 138 -2.60 -3.17 32.81
N ASP A 139 -3.67 -3.08 32.01
CA ASP A 139 -4.63 -1.97 32.10
C ASP A 139 -5.15 -1.82 33.55
N VAL A 140 -4.87 -0.69 34.16
CA VAL A 140 -5.09 -0.46 35.58
C VAL A 140 -6.57 -0.21 35.92
N GLY A 141 -7.49 -0.42 34.97
CA GLY A 141 -8.94 -0.31 35.21
C GLY A 141 -9.42 1.02 35.84
N ARG A 142 -10.72 1.18 36.07
CA ARG A 142 -11.31 2.38 36.68
C ARG A 142 -10.62 2.74 37.99
N LYS A 143 -10.31 4.02 38.20
CA LYS A 143 -9.71 4.60 39.44
C LYS A 143 -10.64 4.42 40.63
N VAL A 144 -10.49 3.31 41.34
CA VAL A 144 -11.10 3.14 42.67
C VAL A 144 -10.11 3.71 43.68
N PRO A 145 -10.48 4.74 44.48
CA PRO A 145 -9.59 5.33 45.47
C PRO A 145 -9.08 4.24 46.46
N GLY A 146 -7.79 4.25 46.77
CA GLY A 146 -7.13 3.24 47.62
C GLY A 146 -6.55 2.05 46.85
N VAL A 147 -7.35 1.34 46.06
CA VAL A 147 -6.91 0.20 45.23
C VAL A 147 -5.90 0.63 44.15
N TYR A 148 -6.11 1.80 43.56
CA TYR A 148 -5.21 2.36 42.56
C TYR A 148 -3.80 2.61 43.12
N HIS A 149 -3.67 3.19 44.28
CA HIS A 149 -2.37 3.48 44.92
C HIS A 149 -1.63 2.20 45.30
N ALA A 150 -2.31 1.22 45.90
CA ALA A 150 -1.72 -0.07 46.23
C ALA A 150 -1.22 -0.81 44.99
N ARG A 151 -2.00 -0.80 43.90
CA ARG A 151 -1.62 -1.39 42.61
C ARG A 151 -0.44 -0.67 41.98
N MET A 152 -0.35 0.65 42.09
CA MET A 152 0.79 1.42 41.61
C MET A 152 2.09 1.11 42.36
N VAL A 153 2.01 0.93 43.69
CA VAL A 153 3.15 0.48 44.51
C VAL A 153 3.60 -0.91 44.09
N TRP A 154 2.67 -1.85 43.90
CA TRP A 154 2.96 -3.20 43.43
C TRP A 154 3.68 -3.20 42.04
N ILE A 155 3.18 -2.42 41.08
CA ILE A 155 3.80 -2.25 39.78
C ILE A 155 5.22 -1.67 39.90
N LYS A 156 5.41 -0.67 40.78
CA LYS A 156 6.73 -0.06 40.98
C LYS A 156 7.73 -1.04 41.63
N LEU A 157 7.30 -1.87 42.56
CA LEU A 157 8.16 -2.92 43.12
C LEU A 157 8.54 -3.98 42.08
N LYS A 158 7.61 -4.36 41.21
CA LYS A 158 7.88 -5.23 40.05
C LYS A 158 8.94 -4.61 39.11
N GLU A 159 8.78 -3.33 38.74
CA GLU A 159 9.77 -2.59 37.93
C GLU A 159 11.17 -2.58 38.63
N TRP A 160 11.25 -2.41 39.94
CA TRP A 160 12.52 -2.41 40.66
C TRP A 160 13.21 -3.78 40.65
N ILE A 161 12.45 -4.86 40.92
CA ILE A 161 13.00 -6.22 40.90
C ILE A 161 13.49 -6.57 39.48
N THR A 162 12.72 -6.23 38.46
CA THR A 162 13.11 -6.45 37.09
C THR A 162 14.37 -5.63 36.72
N ALA A 163 14.47 -4.36 37.15
CA ALA A 163 15.64 -3.53 36.89
C ALA A 163 16.91 -4.11 37.56
N VAL A 164 16.81 -4.65 38.79
CA VAL A 164 17.96 -5.30 39.44
C VAL A 164 18.35 -6.59 38.73
N LYS A 165 17.40 -7.37 38.20
CA LYS A 165 17.70 -8.56 37.38
C LYS A 165 18.43 -8.17 36.11
N LEU A 166 17.94 -7.14 35.38
CA LEU A 166 18.60 -6.66 34.17
C LEU A 166 20.06 -6.25 34.44
N GLU A 167 20.31 -5.50 35.50
CA GLU A 167 21.68 -5.07 35.87
C GLU A 167 22.59 -6.19 36.34
N ARG A 168 22.03 -7.33 36.76
CA ARG A 168 22.81 -8.53 37.09
C ARG A 168 23.22 -9.29 35.83
N ASP A 169 22.33 -9.33 34.84
CA ASP A 169 22.44 -10.22 33.71
C ASP A 169 23.02 -9.53 32.43
N TYR A 170 22.97 -8.17 32.40
CA TYR A 170 23.46 -7.37 31.26
C TYR A 170 24.43 -6.26 31.69
N THR A 171 25.36 -5.93 30.82
CA THR A 171 26.26 -4.77 31.00
C THR A 171 25.54 -3.45 30.85
N LYS A 172 26.15 -2.37 31.30
CA LYS A 172 25.60 -1.02 31.15
C LYS A 172 25.38 -0.60 29.70
N ASP A 173 26.28 -0.99 28.81
CA ASP A 173 26.22 -0.67 27.40
C ASP A 173 25.11 -1.45 26.72
N GLU A 174 24.91 -2.73 27.06
CA GLU A 174 23.76 -3.52 26.59
C GLU A 174 22.43 -2.94 27.09
N ILE A 175 22.33 -2.53 28.36
CA ILE A 175 21.14 -1.90 28.93
C ILE A 175 20.84 -0.58 28.22
N MET A 176 21.86 0.26 27.93
CA MET A 176 21.70 1.51 27.19
C MET A 176 21.22 1.24 25.75
N THR A 177 21.81 0.25 25.10
CA THR A 177 21.45 -0.18 23.75
C THR A 177 19.98 -0.65 23.72
N MET A 178 19.59 -1.54 24.61
CA MET A 178 18.20 -1.99 24.72
C MET A 178 17.24 -0.83 24.99
N TYR A 179 17.62 0.11 25.86
CA TYR A 179 16.84 1.30 26.17
C TYR A 179 16.61 2.16 24.93
N LEU A 180 17.67 2.57 24.24
CA LEU A 180 17.59 3.43 23.06
C LEU A 180 16.88 2.77 21.87
N ASN A 181 16.97 1.45 21.74
CA ASN A 181 16.22 0.68 20.74
C ASN A 181 14.75 0.48 21.08
N SER A 182 14.33 0.68 22.34
CA SER A 182 12.96 0.36 22.77
C SER A 182 12.06 1.55 23.03
N ILE A 183 12.60 2.77 23.20
CA ILE A 183 11.81 3.94 23.55
C ILE A 183 11.09 4.57 22.34
N PHE A 184 9.96 5.20 22.63
CA PHE A 184 9.15 5.92 21.63
C PHE A 184 9.56 7.40 21.56
N PHE A 185 9.98 7.87 20.39
CA PHE A 185 10.40 9.24 20.14
C PHE A 185 9.32 10.14 19.53
N GLY A 186 8.12 9.62 19.23
CA GLY A 186 7.06 10.36 18.55
C GLY A 186 7.02 10.09 17.05
N SER A 187 5.95 10.57 16.37
CA SER A 187 5.76 10.39 14.91
C SER A 187 5.84 8.94 14.43
N GLY A 188 5.47 7.97 15.28
CA GLY A 188 5.59 6.54 14.93
C GLY A 188 7.00 5.97 15.07
N ALA A 189 8.00 6.77 15.44
CA ALA A 189 9.38 6.31 15.57
C ALA A 189 9.64 5.64 16.92
N TYR A 190 9.86 4.33 16.90
CA TYR A 190 10.31 3.51 18.02
C TYR A 190 11.78 3.11 17.80
N GLY A 191 12.60 3.33 18.82
CA GLY A 191 14.05 3.14 18.75
C GLY A 191 14.78 4.27 18.03
N VAL A 192 16.06 4.35 18.36
CA VAL A 192 16.93 5.45 17.92
C VAL A 192 17.13 5.49 16.41
N ARG A 193 17.22 4.33 15.73
CA ARG A 193 17.39 4.25 14.28
C ARG A 193 16.22 4.91 13.57
N SER A 194 15.02 4.47 13.89
CA SER A 194 13.80 5.04 13.31
C SER A 194 13.65 6.54 13.63
N ALA A 195 14.02 6.97 14.84
CA ALA A 195 13.97 8.38 15.23
C ALA A 195 14.97 9.23 14.45
N SER A 196 16.23 8.78 14.35
CA SER A 196 17.29 9.47 13.61
C SER A 196 16.92 9.66 12.13
N GLU A 197 16.46 8.60 11.48
CA GLU A 197 16.00 8.63 10.09
C GLU A 197 14.76 9.51 9.91
N THR A 198 13.75 9.39 10.82
CA THR A 198 12.50 10.16 10.72
C THR A 198 12.71 11.68 10.88
N PHE A 199 13.56 12.10 11.81
CA PHE A 199 13.69 13.53 12.12
C PHE A 199 14.84 14.19 11.39
N PHE A 200 15.91 13.45 11.08
CA PHE A 200 17.16 14.02 10.53
C PHE A 200 17.63 13.37 9.24
N GLY A 201 17.07 12.23 8.82
CA GLY A 201 17.50 11.49 7.63
C GLY A 201 18.95 10.96 7.76
N LYS A 202 19.39 10.63 8.97
CA LYS A 202 20.76 10.22 9.32
C LYS A 202 20.80 8.89 10.05
N LEU A 203 21.95 8.22 10.01
CA LEU A 203 22.22 7.08 10.89
C LEU A 203 22.40 7.54 12.34
N PRO A 204 22.11 6.71 13.35
CA PRO A 204 22.28 7.06 14.75
C PRO A 204 23.73 7.46 15.13
N SER A 205 24.74 6.88 14.48
CA SER A 205 26.15 7.20 14.65
C SER A 205 26.53 8.61 14.18
N GLU A 206 25.76 9.18 13.25
CA GLU A 206 26.01 10.50 12.63
C GLU A 206 25.34 11.66 13.36
N LEU A 207 24.60 11.38 14.44
CA LEU A 207 23.89 12.42 15.20
C LEU A 207 24.86 13.38 15.88
N SER A 208 24.66 14.67 15.61
CA SER A 208 25.35 15.75 16.30
C SER A 208 24.86 15.92 17.75
N VAL A 209 25.52 16.79 18.53
CA VAL A 209 25.13 17.03 19.92
C VAL A 209 23.74 17.63 20.03
N GLU A 210 23.41 18.63 19.20
CA GLU A 210 22.09 19.28 19.20
C GLU A 210 20.96 18.34 18.73
N GLU A 211 21.23 17.47 17.77
CA GLU A 211 20.29 16.45 17.28
C GLU A 211 20.04 15.37 18.34
N SER A 212 21.13 14.89 18.98
CA SER A 212 21.08 13.96 20.10
C SER A 212 20.30 14.53 21.28
N ALA A 213 20.57 15.78 21.64
CA ALA A 213 19.84 16.48 22.70
C ALA A 213 18.36 16.70 22.34
N MET A 214 18.05 16.87 21.05
CA MET A 214 16.66 16.98 20.58
C MET A 214 15.91 15.66 20.78
N LEU A 215 16.48 14.53 20.33
CA LEU A 215 15.84 13.20 20.50
C LEU A 215 15.62 12.87 21.97
N VAL A 216 16.64 13.00 22.81
CA VAL A 216 16.49 12.76 24.27
C VAL A 216 15.47 13.70 24.90
N GLY A 217 15.41 14.94 24.45
CA GLY A 217 14.39 15.89 24.90
C GLY A 217 12.96 15.43 24.65
N MET A 218 12.73 14.72 23.56
CA MET A 218 11.41 14.21 23.17
C MET A 218 10.92 13.04 24.06
N VAL A 219 11.82 12.20 24.57
CA VAL A 219 11.48 10.98 25.33
C VAL A 219 10.47 11.23 26.44
N ASN A 220 10.58 12.34 27.15
CA ASN A 220 9.69 12.65 28.28
C ASN A 220 8.22 12.83 27.87
N LYS A 221 7.95 13.54 26.77
CA LYS A 221 6.60 13.78 26.21
C LYS A 221 6.69 13.89 24.68
N PRO A 222 6.74 12.76 23.96
CA PRO A 222 7.05 12.71 22.53
C PRO A 222 6.16 13.59 21.64
N THR A 223 4.86 13.65 21.92
CA THR A 223 3.94 14.52 21.15
C THR A 223 4.12 16.00 21.49
N ARG A 224 4.38 16.34 22.77
CA ARG A 224 4.50 17.73 23.22
C ARG A 224 5.78 18.40 22.75
N TYR A 225 6.88 17.64 22.71
CA TYR A 225 8.22 18.12 22.38
C TYR A 225 8.65 17.71 20.95
N ASN A 226 7.69 17.32 20.13
CA ASN A 226 7.93 17.00 18.73
C ASN A 226 8.28 18.28 17.95
N PRO A 227 9.49 18.37 17.34
CA PRO A 227 9.92 19.58 16.65
C PRO A 227 9.15 19.86 15.36
N ALA A 228 8.59 18.86 14.72
CA ALA A 228 7.75 19.02 13.54
C ALA A 228 6.34 19.56 13.86
N ILE A 229 5.89 19.42 15.13
CA ILE A 229 4.55 19.83 15.58
C ILE A 229 4.61 21.08 16.45
N ASN A 230 5.59 21.16 17.37
CA ASN A 230 5.73 22.20 18.37
C ASN A 230 7.18 22.70 18.43
N PRO A 231 7.72 23.40 17.41
CA PRO A 231 9.14 23.76 17.30
C PRO A 231 9.66 24.56 18.51
N ASP A 232 8.91 25.53 19.01
CA ASP A 232 9.35 26.35 20.14
C ASP A 232 9.49 25.56 21.46
N LYS A 233 8.54 24.66 21.72
CA LYS A 233 8.62 23.80 22.91
C LYS A 233 9.74 22.77 22.78
N ALA A 234 9.97 22.29 21.59
CA ALA A 234 11.04 21.37 21.24
C ALA A 234 12.42 22.06 21.43
N LEU A 235 12.58 23.27 20.93
CA LEU A 235 13.80 24.08 21.10
C LEU A 235 14.13 24.31 22.60
N ASN A 236 13.14 24.73 23.38
CA ASN A 236 13.31 24.92 24.80
C ASN A 236 13.71 23.63 25.53
N ARG A 237 13.11 22.50 25.14
CA ARG A 237 13.41 21.18 25.73
C ARG A 237 14.78 20.67 25.31
N ARG A 238 15.20 20.84 24.05
CA ARG A 238 16.57 20.57 23.59
C ARG A 238 17.58 21.35 24.40
N ASN A 239 17.37 22.67 24.55
CA ASN A 239 18.28 23.54 25.28
C ASN A 239 18.34 23.19 26.78
N PHE A 240 17.28 22.63 27.35
CA PHE A 240 17.30 22.05 28.71
C PHE A 240 18.24 20.84 28.75
N VAL A 241 18.16 19.90 27.79
CA VAL A 241 19.04 18.71 27.70
C VAL A 241 20.50 19.14 27.59
N ILE A 242 20.81 20.07 26.70
CA ILE A 242 22.18 20.65 26.52
C ILE A 242 22.71 21.21 27.86
N GLY A 243 21.83 21.86 28.64
CA GLY A 243 22.21 22.35 29.97
C GLY A 243 22.40 21.24 31.03
N GLN A 244 21.77 20.07 30.87
CA GLN A 244 22.06 18.91 31.71
C GLN A 244 23.39 18.26 31.33
N MET A 245 23.73 18.20 30.03
CA MET A 245 25.02 17.70 29.53
C MET A 245 26.20 18.54 30.08
N GLU A 246 26.03 19.86 30.12
CA GLU A 246 27.06 20.75 30.75
C GLU A 246 27.18 20.46 32.24
N LYS A 247 26.09 20.36 32.98
CA LYS A 247 26.09 20.04 34.43
C LYS A 247 26.70 18.67 34.74
N ALA A 248 26.57 17.72 33.82
CA ALA A 248 27.12 16.37 33.94
C ALA A 248 28.62 16.31 33.53
N GLY A 249 29.16 17.39 32.99
CA GLY A 249 30.56 17.48 32.55
C GLY A 249 30.85 16.94 31.16
N TYR A 250 29.84 16.69 30.34
CA TYR A 250 29.99 16.26 28.95
C TYR A 250 30.22 17.43 27.97
N LEU A 251 29.88 18.65 28.36
CA LEU A 251 30.11 19.89 27.61
C LEU A 251 30.69 20.96 28.54
N ASP A 252 31.54 21.81 28.03
CA ASP A 252 31.93 23.03 28.72
C ASP A 252 30.90 24.17 28.46
N LYS A 253 31.07 25.29 29.19
CA LYS A 253 30.15 26.43 29.10
C LYS A 253 30.14 27.08 27.70
N ALA A 254 31.26 27.15 27.02
CA ALA A 254 31.40 27.77 25.70
C ALA A 254 30.69 26.90 24.64
N GLN A 255 30.91 25.58 24.70
CA GLN A 255 30.23 24.60 23.86
C GLN A 255 28.71 24.65 24.05
N ARG A 256 28.22 24.64 25.30
CA ARG A 256 26.80 24.80 25.61
C ARG A 256 26.20 26.05 24.99
N ASP A 257 26.83 27.17 25.15
CA ASP A 257 26.31 28.48 24.69
C ASP A 257 26.33 28.55 23.17
N SER A 258 27.34 28.01 22.50
CA SER A 258 27.41 27.90 21.03
C SER A 258 26.33 26.97 20.47
N ILE A 259 26.18 25.78 21.01
CA ILE A 259 25.23 24.77 20.49
C ILE A 259 23.77 25.23 20.66
N ARG A 260 23.46 25.99 21.72
CA ARG A 260 22.11 26.54 21.93
C ARG A 260 21.69 27.54 20.85
N LEU A 261 22.62 28.19 20.18
CA LEU A 261 22.35 29.14 19.09
C LEU A 261 22.01 28.43 17.76
N ILE A 262 22.39 27.16 17.60
CA ILE A 262 22.09 26.38 16.40
C ILE A 262 20.57 26.18 16.26
N PRO A 263 19.97 26.57 15.14
CA PRO A 263 18.54 26.34 14.90
C PRO A 263 18.23 24.85 14.78
N ILE A 264 16.95 24.44 14.98
CA ILE A 264 16.53 23.07 14.71
C ILE A 264 16.44 22.91 13.18
N ALA A 265 17.33 22.11 12.60
CA ALA A 265 17.29 21.72 11.20
C ALA A 265 16.69 20.30 11.10
N LEU A 266 15.52 20.17 10.49
CA LEU A 266 14.85 18.88 10.30
C LEU A 266 14.93 18.45 8.83
N ASN A 267 15.26 17.17 8.62
CA ASN A 267 14.94 16.45 7.40
C ASN A 267 13.81 15.46 7.75
N TYR A 268 12.60 16.02 7.99
CA TYR A 268 11.50 15.29 8.59
C TYR A 268 10.73 14.46 7.56
N GLU A 269 10.93 13.16 7.62
CA GLU A 269 10.20 12.19 6.82
C GLU A 269 9.68 11.06 7.71
N VAL A 270 8.36 11.01 7.89
CA VAL A 270 7.74 9.94 8.67
C VAL A 270 7.85 8.65 7.88
N GLN A 271 8.63 7.73 8.37
CA GLN A 271 8.67 6.36 7.89
C GLN A 271 7.41 5.62 8.37
N ASP A 272 6.28 5.90 7.72
CA ASP A 272 5.07 5.16 7.99
C ASP A 272 4.95 3.99 6.98
N HIS A 273 4.03 3.07 7.27
CA HIS A 273 3.69 1.95 6.36
C HIS A 273 3.09 2.42 5.00
N ASN A 274 2.95 3.73 4.76
CA ASN A 274 2.60 4.30 3.46
C ASN A 274 3.86 4.66 2.64
N ALA A 275 5.04 4.74 3.27
CA ALA A 275 6.32 4.97 2.60
C ALA A 275 6.90 3.66 2.02
N GLY A 276 7.81 3.78 1.04
CA GLY A 276 8.45 2.64 0.38
C GLY A 276 7.71 2.13 -0.85
N LEU A 277 8.33 1.17 -1.52
CA LEU A 277 7.89 0.62 -2.80
C LEU A 277 6.67 -0.31 -2.64
N ALA A 278 5.82 -0.38 -3.66
CA ALA A 278 4.67 -1.29 -3.77
C ALA A 278 3.62 -1.17 -2.64
N PRO A 279 3.17 0.04 -2.21
CA PRO A 279 2.30 0.16 -1.04
C PRO A 279 0.93 -0.53 -1.19
N TYR A 280 0.34 -0.54 -2.38
CA TYR A 280 -0.91 -1.27 -2.65
C TYR A 280 -0.73 -2.78 -2.60
N PHE A 281 0.37 -3.28 -3.15
CA PHE A 281 0.71 -4.70 -3.11
C PHE A 281 0.90 -5.18 -1.67
N ARG A 282 1.62 -4.44 -0.85
CA ARG A 282 1.85 -4.76 0.56
C ARG A 282 0.54 -4.84 1.35
N ASP A 283 -0.34 -3.86 1.14
CA ASP A 283 -1.68 -3.86 1.75
C ASP A 283 -2.54 -5.03 1.25
N MET A 284 -2.44 -5.37 -0.03
CA MET A 284 -3.11 -6.53 -0.62
C MET A 284 -2.61 -7.84 0.03
N VAL A 285 -1.30 -8.04 0.16
CA VAL A 285 -0.72 -9.21 0.86
C VAL A 285 -1.23 -9.28 2.30
N ARG A 286 -1.18 -8.16 3.03
CA ARG A 286 -1.69 -8.08 4.41
C ARG A 286 -3.18 -8.45 4.49
N ARG A 287 -4.01 -7.94 3.59
CA ARG A 287 -5.45 -8.26 3.56
C ARG A 287 -5.72 -9.73 3.25
N VAL A 288 -5.04 -10.29 2.27
CA VAL A 288 -5.19 -11.69 1.88
C VAL A 288 -4.80 -12.61 3.04
N MET A 289 -3.65 -12.39 3.67
CA MET A 289 -3.18 -13.21 4.79
C MET A 289 -4.05 -13.07 6.04
N ASN A 290 -4.64 -11.89 6.29
CA ASN A 290 -5.54 -11.63 7.42
C ASN A 290 -7.01 -11.98 7.15
N ALA A 291 -7.37 -12.42 5.95
CA ALA A 291 -8.74 -12.78 5.64
C ALA A 291 -9.27 -13.81 6.64
N LYS A 292 -10.53 -13.66 7.04
CA LYS A 292 -11.20 -14.60 7.94
C LYS A 292 -12.08 -15.55 7.16
N LYS A 293 -12.37 -16.70 7.75
CA LYS A 293 -13.34 -17.65 7.15
C LYS A 293 -14.64 -16.92 6.84
N PRO A 294 -15.10 -16.89 5.58
CA PRO A 294 -16.29 -16.17 5.20
C PRO A 294 -17.54 -16.70 5.91
N ARG A 295 -18.41 -15.79 6.34
CA ARG A 295 -19.74 -16.11 6.90
C ARG A 295 -20.78 -15.35 6.08
N ARG A 296 -21.88 -16.01 5.67
CA ARG A 296 -22.89 -15.39 4.81
C ARG A 296 -23.45 -14.07 5.34
N SER A 297 -23.53 -13.93 6.68
CA SER A 297 -23.99 -12.71 7.36
C SER A 297 -23.11 -11.48 7.12
N ASP A 298 -21.87 -11.67 6.70
CA ASP A 298 -20.89 -10.59 6.56
C ASP A 298 -20.91 -9.96 5.15
N TYR A 299 -21.78 -10.49 4.24
CA TYR A 299 -21.83 -10.10 2.83
C TYR A 299 -23.24 -9.63 2.42
N TYR A 300 -23.30 -8.60 1.59
CA TYR A 300 -24.54 -8.09 1.02
C TYR A 300 -25.05 -8.96 -0.14
N THR A 301 -24.14 -9.47 -0.99
CA THR A 301 -24.47 -10.31 -2.14
C THR A 301 -24.05 -11.76 -1.91
N ILE A 302 -24.71 -12.70 -2.61
CA ILE A 302 -24.34 -14.11 -2.58
C ILE A 302 -23.08 -14.37 -3.41
N GLU A 303 -22.89 -13.59 -4.46
CA GLU A 303 -21.76 -13.66 -5.37
C GLU A 303 -20.46 -13.36 -4.62
N ASP A 304 -20.42 -12.26 -3.84
CA ASP A 304 -19.23 -11.89 -3.05
C ASP A 304 -18.91 -12.94 -1.98
N TYR A 305 -19.96 -13.46 -1.29
CA TYR A 305 -19.80 -14.56 -0.34
C TYR A 305 -19.24 -15.83 -1.00
N SER A 306 -19.76 -16.19 -2.18
CA SER A 306 -19.33 -17.38 -2.91
C SER A 306 -17.89 -17.23 -3.40
N ALA A 307 -17.53 -16.05 -3.91
CA ALA A 307 -16.17 -15.75 -4.38
C ALA A 307 -15.13 -15.88 -3.25
N ASP A 308 -15.41 -15.27 -2.09
CA ASP A 308 -14.53 -15.34 -0.93
C ASP A 308 -14.50 -16.75 -0.31
N SER A 309 -15.62 -17.47 -0.33
CA SER A 309 -15.69 -18.86 0.13
C SER A 309 -14.85 -19.80 -0.75
N LEU A 310 -14.88 -19.60 -2.06
CA LEU A 310 -14.05 -20.35 -3.00
C LEU A 310 -12.56 -19.97 -2.81
N ALA A 311 -12.24 -18.70 -2.62
CA ALA A 311 -10.88 -18.26 -2.33
C ALA A 311 -10.37 -18.88 -1.02
N TRP A 312 -11.19 -18.89 0.04
CA TRP A 312 -10.85 -19.54 1.31
C TRP A 312 -10.58 -21.03 1.15
N ALA A 313 -11.38 -21.72 0.37
CA ALA A 313 -11.23 -23.18 0.18
C ALA A 313 -10.08 -23.56 -0.74
N ALA A 314 -9.77 -22.72 -1.72
CA ALA A 314 -8.88 -23.05 -2.83
C ALA A 314 -7.49 -22.42 -2.74
N ASP A 315 -7.33 -21.29 -2.04
CA ASP A 315 -6.07 -20.54 -1.92
C ASP A 315 -5.54 -20.64 -0.48
N ASP A 316 -4.42 -21.34 -0.30
CA ASP A 316 -3.79 -21.54 1.01
C ASP A 316 -3.24 -20.23 1.61
N LEU A 317 -2.94 -19.23 0.80
CA LEU A 317 -2.51 -17.91 1.26
C LEU A 317 -3.70 -17.07 1.79
N TYR A 318 -4.92 -17.28 1.24
CA TYR A 318 -6.11 -16.54 1.67
C TYR A 318 -6.53 -16.98 3.07
N GLY A 319 -6.37 -16.08 4.05
CA GLY A 319 -6.59 -16.38 5.46
C GLY A 319 -5.48 -17.19 6.13
N TRP A 320 -4.26 -17.10 5.61
CA TRP A 320 -3.10 -17.86 6.08
C TRP A 320 -2.89 -17.78 7.59
N LEU A 321 -3.05 -16.60 8.19
CA LEU A 321 -2.90 -16.37 9.64
C LEU A 321 -3.95 -17.09 10.49
N ASP A 322 -5.13 -17.39 9.94
CA ASP A 322 -6.15 -18.17 10.64
C ASP A 322 -5.97 -19.68 10.44
N LYS A 323 -5.47 -20.09 9.27
CA LYS A 323 -5.24 -21.49 8.90
C LYS A 323 -3.99 -22.07 9.58
N ASN A 324 -2.96 -21.24 9.84
CA ASN A 324 -1.70 -21.68 10.41
C ASN A 324 -1.53 -21.23 11.86
N LYS A 325 -0.95 -22.11 12.69
CA LYS A 325 -0.71 -21.86 14.10
C LYS A 325 0.76 -22.09 14.44
N LYS A 326 1.26 -21.36 15.44
CA LYS A 326 2.57 -21.60 16.04
C LYS A 326 2.58 -22.93 16.82
N ALA A 327 3.76 -23.39 17.21
CA ALA A 327 3.92 -24.61 18.01
C ALA A 327 3.17 -24.55 19.37
N ASP A 328 2.97 -23.37 19.93
CA ASP A 328 2.21 -23.13 21.17
C ASP A 328 0.68 -23.05 20.96
N GLY A 329 0.20 -23.24 19.71
CA GLY A 329 -1.22 -23.13 19.34
C GLY A 329 -1.71 -21.70 19.10
N SER A 330 -0.89 -20.67 19.34
CA SER A 330 -1.25 -19.28 19.09
C SER A 330 -1.25 -18.97 17.58
N ARG A 331 -1.95 -17.88 17.20
CA ARG A 331 -2.00 -17.36 15.85
C ARG A 331 -0.73 -16.59 15.52
N TYR A 332 -0.25 -16.68 14.29
CA TYR A 332 0.78 -15.78 13.80
C TYR A 332 0.29 -14.33 13.72
N ASP A 333 1.19 -13.38 13.96
CA ASP A 333 0.96 -11.93 13.90
C ASP A 333 1.99 -11.30 12.95
N LEU A 334 1.51 -10.72 11.84
CA LEU A 334 2.37 -10.06 10.85
C LEU A 334 3.20 -8.91 11.40
N ASP A 335 2.76 -8.29 12.50
CA ASP A 335 3.42 -7.12 13.05
C ASP A 335 4.39 -7.45 14.19
N ARG A 336 4.48 -8.74 14.61
CA ARG A 336 5.23 -9.15 15.80
C ARG A 336 6.16 -10.34 15.64
N ASP A 337 5.85 -11.26 14.72
CA ASP A 337 6.52 -12.56 14.70
C ASP A 337 7.73 -12.61 13.76
N GLY A 338 8.08 -11.51 13.10
CA GLY A 338 9.28 -11.41 12.27
C GLY A 338 9.30 -12.39 11.09
N LEU A 339 8.14 -12.62 10.48
CA LEU A 339 8.04 -13.50 9.32
C LEU A 339 8.84 -12.94 8.12
N ARG A 340 9.33 -13.82 7.27
CA ARG A 340 9.91 -13.47 5.97
C ARG A 340 8.96 -13.93 4.89
N ILE A 341 8.34 -12.97 4.18
CA ILE A 341 7.37 -13.21 3.12
C ILE A 341 8.07 -12.98 1.78
N TYR A 342 8.38 -14.05 1.09
CA TYR A 342 9.00 -14.02 -0.23
C TYR A 342 7.92 -13.82 -1.30
N THR A 343 8.08 -12.81 -2.12
CA THR A 343 7.12 -12.45 -3.16
C THR A 343 7.70 -12.65 -4.55
N THR A 344 6.83 -12.58 -5.57
CA THR A 344 7.25 -12.66 -6.97
C THR A 344 7.58 -11.30 -7.59
N ILE A 345 7.33 -10.20 -6.85
CA ILE A 345 7.63 -8.84 -7.31
C ILE A 345 9.12 -8.71 -7.61
N ASN A 346 9.45 -8.16 -8.77
CA ASN A 346 10.80 -7.73 -9.07
C ASN A 346 10.96 -6.25 -8.67
N TYR A 347 11.95 -5.95 -7.84
CA TYR A 347 12.15 -4.61 -7.27
C TYR A 347 12.30 -3.53 -8.34
N LYS A 348 13.11 -3.79 -9.38
CA LYS A 348 13.34 -2.84 -10.47
C LYS A 348 12.11 -2.64 -11.34
N MET A 349 11.42 -3.73 -11.72
CA MET A 349 10.19 -3.64 -12.50
C MET A 349 9.10 -2.88 -11.73
N GLN A 350 8.99 -3.09 -10.42
CA GLN A 350 8.07 -2.36 -9.57
C GLN A 350 8.39 -0.85 -9.56
N LYS A 351 9.65 -0.50 -9.39
CA LYS A 351 10.12 0.89 -9.45
C LYS A 351 9.78 1.54 -10.78
N TYR A 352 10.06 0.87 -11.90
CA TYR A 352 9.76 1.37 -13.23
C TYR A 352 8.25 1.51 -13.48
N ALA A 353 7.43 0.64 -12.91
CA ALA A 353 5.97 0.74 -12.99
C ALA A 353 5.45 1.97 -12.21
N GLU A 354 5.93 2.19 -11.00
CA GLU A 354 5.55 3.38 -10.21
C GLU A 354 6.00 4.69 -10.88
N GLU A 355 7.21 4.72 -11.42
CA GLU A 355 7.72 5.86 -12.18
C GLU A 355 6.89 6.13 -13.44
N ALA A 356 6.58 5.10 -14.23
CA ALA A 356 5.79 5.23 -15.45
C ALA A 356 4.36 5.73 -15.16
N VAL A 357 3.74 5.20 -14.09
CA VAL A 357 2.43 5.64 -13.60
C VAL A 357 2.50 7.09 -13.15
N ALA A 358 3.49 7.47 -12.32
CA ALA A 358 3.61 8.83 -11.80
C ALA A 358 3.86 9.87 -12.91
N GLU A 359 4.71 9.52 -13.89
CA GLU A 359 5.01 10.36 -15.05
C GLU A 359 3.74 10.59 -15.87
N ARG A 360 3.11 9.51 -16.33
CA ARG A 360 1.96 9.63 -17.23
C ARG A 360 0.72 10.21 -16.58
N ILE A 361 0.38 9.82 -15.35
CA ILE A 361 -0.85 10.29 -14.70
C ILE A 361 -0.80 11.80 -14.43
N ARG A 362 0.37 12.37 -14.17
CA ARG A 362 0.57 13.81 -14.01
C ARG A 362 0.24 14.56 -15.29
N ASP A 363 0.75 14.08 -16.44
CA ASP A 363 0.52 14.70 -17.72
C ASP A 363 -0.93 14.56 -18.15
N LEU A 364 -1.51 13.37 -17.99
CA LEU A 364 -2.91 13.10 -18.29
C LEU A 364 -3.86 13.94 -17.40
N GLN A 365 -3.50 14.17 -16.13
CA GLN A 365 -4.27 15.06 -15.27
C GLN A 365 -4.24 16.51 -15.75
N ALA A 366 -3.15 16.94 -16.35
CA ALA A 366 -3.07 18.27 -16.98
C ALA A 366 -3.96 18.35 -18.22
N ASP A 367 -3.98 17.30 -19.04
CA ASP A 367 -4.89 17.18 -20.18
C ASP A 367 -6.35 17.21 -19.73
N PHE A 368 -6.69 16.46 -18.68
CA PHE A 368 -8.03 16.41 -18.11
C PHE A 368 -8.46 17.76 -17.55
N ARG A 369 -7.57 18.48 -16.88
CA ARG A 369 -7.86 19.83 -16.39
C ARG A 369 -8.13 20.81 -17.54
N ARG A 370 -7.48 20.66 -18.70
CA ARG A 370 -7.77 21.46 -19.90
C ARG A 370 -9.16 21.13 -20.47
N ASP A 371 -9.49 19.86 -20.57
CA ASP A 371 -10.82 19.40 -21.00
C ASP A 371 -11.93 19.88 -20.05
N LEU A 372 -11.66 19.91 -18.74
CA LEU A 372 -12.59 20.44 -17.74
C LEU A 372 -12.84 21.94 -17.87
N LYS A 373 -11.96 22.74 -18.51
CA LYS A 373 -12.18 24.21 -18.61
C LYS A 373 -13.45 24.57 -19.36
N SER A 374 -13.85 23.76 -20.32
CA SER A 374 -15.06 23.95 -21.13
C SER A 374 -16.35 23.52 -20.42
N LYS A 375 -16.26 22.84 -19.25
CA LYS A 375 -17.43 22.30 -18.53
C LYS A 375 -18.04 23.31 -17.60
N THR A 376 -19.38 23.36 -17.57
CA THR A 376 -20.15 24.26 -16.68
C THR A 376 -20.27 23.71 -15.27
N ASN A 377 -20.41 22.38 -15.10
CA ASN A 377 -20.66 21.70 -13.82
C ASN A 377 -19.47 20.85 -13.35
N LYS A 378 -18.26 21.43 -13.37
CA LYS A 378 -17.04 20.72 -12.99
C LYS A 378 -17.16 19.96 -11.65
N PRO A 379 -16.63 18.72 -11.54
CA PRO A 379 -15.89 17.97 -12.55
C PRO A 379 -16.76 17.10 -13.48
N PHE A 380 -18.08 17.14 -13.33
CA PHE A 380 -19.00 16.31 -14.10
C PHE A 380 -19.00 16.65 -15.57
N SER A 381 -19.22 15.68 -16.42
CA SER A 381 -19.41 15.85 -17.84
C SER A 381 -20.69 16.63 -18.14
N ASN A 382 -20.75 17.31 -19.30
CA ASN A 382 -21.91 18.18 -19.62
C ASN A 382 -23.19 17.39 -19.94
N ASP A 383 -23.07 16.15 -20.35
CA ASP A 383 -24.14 15.20 -20.63
C ASP A 383 -24.83 14.64 -19.37
N ILE A 384 -24.22 14.86 -18.18
CA ILE A 384 -24.76 14.36 -16.91
C ILE A 384 -25.84 15.31 -16.39
N ASP A 385 -27.03 14.79 -16.16
CA ASP A 385 -28.20 15.54 -15.64
C ASP A 385 -28.00 16.02 -14.19
N ALA A 386 -28.80 16.98 -13.76
CA ALA A 386 -28.69 17.61 -12.44
C ALA A 386 -28.98 16.61 -11.31
N GLU A 387 -29.96 15.71 -11.48
CA GLU A 387 -30.36 14.75 -10.46
C GLU A 387 -29.24 13.76 -10.18
N THR A 388 -28.60 13.24 -11.23
CA THR A 388 -27.43 12.35 -11.12
C THR A 388 -26.27 13.05 -10.43
N ARG A 389 -25.94 14.29 -10.80
CA ARG A 389 -24.88 15.07 -10.10
C ARG A 389 -25.19 15.23 -8.62
N ASP A 390 -26.42 15.59 -8.28
CA ASP A 390 -26.83 15.78 -6.89
C ASP A 390 -26.82 14.47 -6.10
N ARG A 391 -27.21 13.36 -6.72
CA ARG A 391 -27.14 12.03 -6.12
C ARG A 391 -25.68 11.66 -5.77
N VAL A 392 -24.76 11.84 -6.71
CA VAL A 392 -23.32 11.56 -6.50
C VAL A 392 -22.74 12.45 -5.38
N MET A 393 -23.06 13.74 -5.37
CA MET A 393 -22.60 14.67 -4.33
C MET A 393 -23.20 14.36 -2.95
N ARG A 394 -24.50 14.02 -2.87
CA ARG A 394 -25.14 13.59 -1.61
C ARG A 394 -24.47 12.35 -1.04
N GLN A 395 -24.20 11.37 -1.89
CA GLN A 395 -23.52 10.12 -1.47
C GLN A 395 -22.11 10.41 -0.96
N ALA A 396 -21.33 11.22 -1.67
CA ALA A 396 -19.97 11.58 -1.28
C ALA A 396 -19.92 12.35 0.06
N ARG A 397 -20.87 13.28 0.29
CA ARG A 397 -20.99 13.96 1.59
C ARG A 397 -21.23 12.95 2.72
N ARG A 398 -22.20 12.03 2.55
CA ARG A 398 -22.56 11.02 3.56
C ARG A 398 -21.41 10.05 3.88
N TRP A 399 -20.57 9.75 2.93
CA TRP A 399 -19.40 8.89 3.13
C TRP A 399 -18.19 9.60 3.73
N SER A 400 -18.18 10.93 3.77
CA SER A 400 -17.09 11.71 4.33
C SER A 400 -16.97 11.54 5.85
N ASP A 401 -15.74 11.60 6.37
CA ASP A 401 -15.48 11.58 7.82
C ASP A 401 -16.17 12.75 8.53
N ARG A 402 -16.20 13.92 7.90
CA ARG A 402 -16.91 15.10 8.43
C ARG A 402 -18.36 14.78 8.74
N TYR A 403 -19.07 14.15 7.80
CA TYR A 403 -20.49 13.79 8.00
C TYR A 403 -20.64 12.77 9.13
N ARG A 404 -19.83 11.71 9.13
CA ARG A 404 -19.89 10.64 10.13
C ARG A 404 -19.62 11.16 11.55
N VAL A 405 -18.61 12.01 11.71
CA VAL A 405 -18.25 12.61 13.02
C VAL A 405 -19.36 13.51 13.51
N LEU A 406 -19.84 14.45 12.69
CA LEU A 406 -20.90 15.38 13.09
C LEU A 406 -22.24 14.67 13.39
N LYS A 407 -22.55 13.61 12.66
CA LYS A 407 -23.72 12.78 12.94
C LYS A 407 -23.61 12.05 14.28
N LYS A 408 -22.40 11.52 14.61
CA LYS A 408 -22.10 10.89 15.90
C LYS A 408 -22.19 11.92 17.06
N GLU A 409 -21.90 13.18 16.80
CA GLU A 409 -22.08 14.29 17.74
C GLU A 409 -23.54 14.73 17.90
N GLY A 410 -24.51 14.10 17.20
CA GLY A 410 -25.94 14.40 17.31
C GLY A 410 -26.40 15.63 16.53
N LYS A 411 -25.60 16.13 15.58
CA LYS A 411 -26.02 17.26 14.72
C LYS A 411 -27.14 16.85 13.76
N SER A 412 -28.09 17.76 13.50
CA SER A 412 -29.14 17.55 12.50
C SER A 412 -28.57 17.55 11.07
N GLU A 413 -29.26 16.91 10.12
CA GLU A 413 -28.88 16.89 8.71
C GLU A 413 -28.63 18.30 8.16
N ALA A 414 -29.51 19.24 8.44
CA ALA A 414 -29.39 20.64 8.00
C ALA A 414 -28.13 21.33 8.59
N GLN A 415 -27.83 21.10 9.86
CA GLN A 415 -26.62 21.61 10.49
C GLN A 415 -25.35 21.02 9.87
N ILE A 416 -25.35 19.70 9.59
CA ILE A 416 -24.23 19.03 8.94
C ILE A 416 -24.02 19.61 7.54
N LEU A 417 -25.07 19.67 6.70
CA LEU A 417 -24.97 20.18 5.33
C LEU A 417 -24.49 21.64 5.28
N LYS A 418 -24.91 22.50 6.23
CA LYS A 418 -24.40 23.86 6.33
C LYS A 418 -22.88 23.93 6.47
N THR A 419 -22.24 22.95 7.12
CA THR A 419 -20.77 22.92 7.26
C THR A 419 -20.05 22.62 5.95
N PHE A 420 -20.73 22.01 4.97
CA PHE A 420 -20.12 21.68 3.67
C PHE A 420 -19.97 22.90 2.75
N SER A 421 -20.69 23.98 2.99
CA SER A 421 -20.57 25.26 2.26
C SER A 421 -19.65 26.28 2.96
N GLN A 422 -19.07 25.95 4.11
CA GLN A 422 -18.20 26.88 4.86
C GLN A 422 -16.73 26.69 4.46
N PRO A 423 -16.02 27.75 4.01
CA PRO A 423 -14.60 27.68 3.71
C PRO A 423 -13.79 27.18 4.90
N THR A 424 -12.93 26.20 4.66
CA THR A 424 -12.11 25.54 5.66
C THR A 424 -10.68 25.42 5.14
N LYS A 425 -9.68 25.71 5.98
CA LYS A 425 -8.27 25.43 5.67
C LYS A 425 -8.05 23.93 5.65
N MET A 426 -7.47 23.42 4.58
CA MET A 426 -7.20 21.99 4.41
C MET A 426 -6.00 21.72 3.54
N ARG A 427 -5.43 20.54 3.72
CA ARG A 427 -4.38 19.98 2.85
C ARG A 427 -5.02 19.00 1.89
N VAL A 428 -4.78 19.20 0.59
CA VAL A 428 -5.28 18.34 -0.48
C VAL A 428 -4.15 17.73 -1.27
N PHE A 429 -4.37 16.56 -1.87
CA PHE A 429 -3.41 15.96 -2.79
C PHE A 429 -3.17 16.88 -4.00
N ALA A 430 -1.92 16.97 -4.47
CA ALA A 430 -1.57 17.71 -5.68
C ALA A 430 -0.41 17.04 -6.41
N TYR A 431 -0.45 17.05 -7.73
CA TYR A 431 0.65 16.58 -8.59
C TYR A 431 1.76 17.64 -8.67
N ASN A 432 2.45 17.86 -7.56
CA ASN A 432 3.63 18.73 -7.45
C ASN A 432 4.74 17.99 -6.69
N SER A 433 5.91 18.61 -6.54
CA SER A 433 7.06 18.01 -5.83
C SER A 433 6.78 17.66 -4.37
N LYS A 434 5.83 18.35 -3.71
CA LYS A 434 5.44 18.08 -2.32
C LYS A 434 4.38 16.99 -2.20
N GLY A 435 3.68 16.64 -3.28
CA GLY A 435 2.55 15.71 -3.28
C GLY A 435 1.27 16.26 -2.63
N TYR A 436 1.25 17.54 -2.22
CA TYR A 436 0.10 18.20 -1.60
C TYR A 436 0.09 19.71 -1.82
N ALA A 437 -1.05 20.32 -1.58
CA ALA A 437 -1.23 21.76 -1.49
C ALA A 437 -2.06 22.14 -0.27
N ASP A 438 -1.63 23.15 0.47
CA ASP A 438 -2.43 23.77 1.53
C ASP A 438 -3.31 24.86 0.91
N THR A 439 -4.61 24.80 1.16
CA THR A 439 -5.60 25.67 0.53
C THR A 439 -6.78 25.95 1.46
N THR A 440 -7.59 26.96 1.11
CA THR A 440 -8.86 27.22 1.76
C THR A 440 -9.97 27.04 0.73
N MET A 441 -10.82 26.05 0.94
CA MET A 441 -11.99 25.78 0.08
C MET A 441 -13.13 25.23 0.91
N THR A 442 -14.34 25.18 0.35
CA THR A 442 -15.45 24.51 1.01
C THR A 442 -15.25 22.98 0.99
N PRO A 443 -15.78 22.21 1.95
CA PRO A 443 -15.79 20.76 1.87
C PRO A 443 -16.47 20.22 0.59
N ASP A 444 -17.48 20.89 0.07
CA ASP A 444 -18.10 20.54 -1.21
C ASP A 444 -17.12 20.72 -2.39
N ASP A 445 -16.37 21.80 -2.42
CA ASP A 445 -15.34 22.02 -3.45
C ASP A 445 -14.21 21.01 -3.31
N SER A 446 -13.86 20.61 -2.09
CA SER A 446 -12.91 19.54 -1.83
C SER A 446 -13.39 18.20 -2.40
N ILE A 447 -14.65 17.83 -2.22
CA ILE A 447 -15.25 16.63 -2.83
C ILE A 447 -15.15 16.71 -4.36
N ARG A 448 -15.56 17.82 -4.97
CA ARG A 448 -15.45 18.04 -6.43
C ARG A 448 -14.01 17.95 -6.91
N TYR A 449 -13.06 18.51 -6.16
CA TYR A 449 -11.65 18.45 -6.45
C TYR A 449 -11.14 17.00 -6.48
N TYR A 450 -11.44 16.20 -5.43
CA TYR A 450 -11.01 14.79 -5.37
C TYR A 450 -11.67 13.93 -6.44
N LYS A 451 -12.93 14.20 -6.82
CA LYS A 451 -13.59 13.54 -7.94
C LYS A 451 -12.95 13.87 -9.29
N SER A 452 -12.32 15.03 -9.43
CA SER A 452 -11.58 15.41 -10.63
C SER A 452 -10.18 14.77 -10.75
N ILE A 453 -9.70 14.07 -9.72
CA ILE A 453 -8.40 13.40 -9.74
C ILE A 453 -8.56 12.04 -10.42
N LEU A 454 -7.83 11.83 -11.51
CA LEU A 454 -7.82 10.56 -12.23
C LEU A 454 -7.20 9.45 -11.35
N ARG A 455 -7.75 8.25 -11.50
CA ARG A 455 -7.26 7.01 -10.95
C ARG A 455 -6.56 6.21 -12.03
N THR A 456 -5.66 5.33 -11.62
CA THR A 456 -5.00 4.40 -12.53
C THR A 456 -4.65 3.13 -11.78
N ALA A 457 -4.49 2.05 -12.52
CA ALA A 457 -4.01 0.77 -12.02
C ALA A 457 -3.05 0.18 -13.03
N PHE A 458 -2.03 -0.53 -12.54
CA PHE A 458 -1.03 -1.22 -13.35
C PHE A 458 -0.70 -2.56 -12.71
N VAL A 459 -0.62 -3.62 -13.51
CA VAL A 459 -0.08 -4.91 -13.09
C VAL A 459 0.70 -5.53 -14.23
N ALA A 460 1.86 -6.14 -13.88
CA ALA A 460 2.68 -6.91 -14.83
C ALA A 460 2.87 -8.35 -14.32
N MET A 461 2.90 -9.30 -15.26
CA MET A 461 2.89 -10.73 -14.98
C MET A 461 3.80 -11.47 -15.96
N GLU A 462 4.51 -12.49 -15.50
CA GLU A 462 5.41 -13.31 -16.31
C GLU A 462 4.66 -14.48 -16.93
N PRO A 463 4.67 -14.63 -18.27
CA PRO A 463 4.12 -15.80 -18.95
C PRO A 463 4.80 -17.11 -18.50
N GLY A 464 4.06 -18.22 -18.58
CA GLY A 464 4.55 -19.53 -18.19
C GLY A 464 4.67 -19.79 -16.69
N THR A 465 4.90 -18.75 -15.89
CA THR A 465 4.97 -18.85 -14.42
C THR A 465 3.78 -18.21 -13.70
N GLY A 466 3.11 -17.23 -14.30
CA GLY A 466 2.04 -16.46 -13.65
C GLY A 466 2.53 -15.56 -12.50
N HIS A 467 3.83 -15.38 -12.35
CA HIS A 467 4.43 -14.54 -11.31
C HIS A 467 4.10 -13.06 -11.53
N VAL A 468 3.57 -12.42 -10.53
CA VAL A 468 3.30 -10.96 -10.53
C VAL A 468 4.61 -10.23 -10.32
N LYS A 469 5.05 -9.46 -11.32
CA LYS A 469 6.35 -8.76 -11.30
C LYS A 469 6.26 -7.32 -10.86
N ALA A 470 5.12 -6.65 -11.10
CA ALA A 470 4.86 -5.28 -10.65
C ALA A 470 3.38 -5.05 -10.39
N TYR A 471 3.06 -4.16 -9.45
CA TYR A 471 1.70 -3.92 -9.00
C TYR A 471 1.52 -2.49 -8.48
N VAL A 472 0.70 -1.67 -9.15
CA VAL A 472 0.39 -0.30 -8.73
C VAL A 472 -1.13 -0.11 -8.71
N GLY A 473 -1.74 -0.06 -7.52
CA GLY A 473 -3.20 -0.01 -7.34
C GLY A 473 -3.83 1.38 -7.46
N GLY A 474 -3.02 2.42 -7.61
CA GLY A 474 -3.52 3.79 -7.72
C GLY A 474 -2.42 4.85 -7.80
N PRO A 475 -2.77 6.14 -7.97
CA PRO A 475 -1.81 7.20 -8.19
C PRO A 475 -0.99 7.59 -6.96
N ASN A 476 -1.52 7.39 -5.75
CA ASN A 476 -0.84 7.71 -4.50
C ASN A 476 -1.54 7.03 -3.32
N TYR A 477 -0.88 6.08 -2.67
CA TYR A 477 -1.46 5.28 -1.60
C TYR A 477 -1.84 6.09 -0.34
N ARG A 478 -1.16 7.18 -0.05
CA ARG A 478 -1.45 8.01 1.13
C ARG A 478 -2.84 8.65 1.06
N TYR A 479 -3.25 9.09 -0.14
CA TYR A 479 -4.51 9.80 -0.36
C TYR A 479 -5.61 8.91 -0.95
N PHE A 480 -5.25 7.84 -1.66
CA PHE A 480 -6.16 6.98 -2.40
C PHE A 480 -5.90 5.52 -2.03
N LYS A 481 -6.57 5.04 -0.98
CA LYS A 481 -6.36 3.69 -0.44
C LYS A 481 -7.02 2.58 -1.26
N TYR A 482 -8.00 2.94 -2.09
CA TYR A 482 -8.73 1.95 -2.90
C TYR A 482 -7.83 1.35 -3.98
N ASP A 483 -7.75 0.03 -3.98
CA ASP A 483 -6.93 -0.75 -4.91
C ASP A 483 -7.69 -1.02 -6.20
N ASN A 484 -7.32 -0.31 -7.28
CA ASN A 484 -7.99 -0.46 -8.56
C ASN A 484 -7.50 -1.65 -9.39
N VAL A 485 -6.49 -2.42 -8.93
CA VAL A 485 -6.06 -3.64 -9.63
C VAL A 485 -6.99 -4.80 -9.34
N ARG A 486 -7.31 -5.06 -8.06
CA ARG A 486 -8.13 -6.22 -7.64
C ARG A 486 -9.55 -5.85 -7.21
N GLN A 487 -9.72 -4.72 -6.52
CA GLN A 487 -11.04 -4.30 -6.01
C GLN A 487 -11.82 -3.52 -7.06
N GLY A 488 -11.12 -2.75 -7.91
CA GLY A 488 -11.75 -1.94 -8.95
C GLY A 488 -12.28 -2.82 -10.08
N LYS A 489 -13.60 -2.94 -10.19
CA LYS A 489 -14.26 -3.53 -11.36
C LYS A 489 -14.74 -2.39 -12.24
N ARG A 490 -14.27 -2.37 -13.48
CA ARG A 490 -14.54 -1.29 -14.44
C ARG A 490 -14.90 -1.85 -15.79
N GLN A 491 -15.70 -1.12 -16.54
CA GLN A 491 -16.13 -1.50 -17.86
C GLN A 491 -14.94 -1.65 -18.81
N VAL A 492 -14.78 -2.86 -19.39
CA VAL A 492 -13.55 -3.22 -20.10
C VAL A 492 -13.52 -2.72 -21.56
N GLY A 493 -14.66 -2.35 -22.11
CA GLY A 493 -14.75 -1.90 -23.49
C GLY A 493 -14.13 -2.91 -24.48
N SER A 494 -13.48 -2.40 -25.50
CA SER A 494 -12.91 -3.24 -26.57
C SER A 494 -11.79 -4.20 -26.16
N THR A 495 -11.31 -4.18 -24.89
CA THR A 495 -10.38 -5.22 -24.42
C THR A 495 -11.08 -6.58 -24.23
N ILE A 496 -12.40 -6.64 -24.32
CA ILE A 496 -13.14 -7.89 -24.32
C ILE A 496 -13.07 -8.64 -25.65
N LYS A 497 -12.86 -7.94 -26.76
CA LYS A 497 -12.92 -8.51 -28.13
C LYS A 497 -12.01 -9.72 -28.35
N PRO A 498 -10.77 -9.76 -27.84
CA PRO A 498 -9.94 -10.95 -27.98
C PRO A 498 -10.58 -12.26 -27.52
N PHE A 499 -11.46 -12.24 -26.51
CA PHE A 499 -12.16 -13.48 -26.09
C PHE A 499 -13.10 -14.02 -27.18
N LEU A 500 -13.82 -13.13 -27.85
CA LEU A 500 -14.70 -13.49 -28.94
C LEU A 500 -13.93 -13.97 -30.17
N TYR A 501 -12.81 -13.30 -30.50
CA TYR A 501 -11.93 -13.73 -31.58
C TYR A 501 -11.21 -15.04 -31.24
N THR A 502 -10.90 -15.29 -29.97
CA THR A 502 -10.37 -16.59 -29.51
C THR A 502 -11.36 -17.72 -29.78
N LEU A 503 -12.65 -17.48 -29.50
CA LEU A 503 -13.70 -18.43 -29.81
C LEU A 503 -13.76 -18.71 -31.33
N ALA A 504 -13.73 -17.66 -32.16
CA ALA A 504 -13.73 -17.81 -33.62
C ALA A 504 -12.51 -18.64 -34.14
N MET A 505 -11.30 -18.36 -33.61
CA MET A 505 -10.10 -19.13 -33.97
C MET A 505 -10.17 -20.59 -33.48
N GLN A 506 -10.78 -20.84 -32.33
CA GLN A 506 -10.96 -22.18 -31.80
C GLN A 506 -11.97 -23.01 -32.61
N GLU A 507 -12.98 -22.36 -33.16
CA GLU A 507 -13.99 -22.96 -34.02
C GLU A 507 -13.55 -23.08 -35.51
N GLY A 508 -12.26 -22.86 -35.77
CA GLY A 508 -11.63 -23.13 -37.04
C GLY A 508 -11.52 -21.94 -38.00
N MET A 509 -11.94 -20.75 -37.59
CA MET A 509 -11.68 -19.53 -38.40
C MET A 509 -10.18 -19.15 -38.34
N THR A 510 -9.75 -18.37 -39.33
CA THR A 510 -8.37 -17.91 -39.46
C THR A 510 -8.27 -16.38 -39.41
N PRO A 511 -7.12 -15.79 -39.11
CA PRO A 511 -6.90 -14.34 -39.18
C PRO A 511 -7.27 -13.72 -40.52
N CYS A 512 -7.14 -14.49 -41.63
CA CYS A 512 -7.33 -14.03 -43.00
C CYS A 512 -8.73 -14.27 -43.55
N ASP A 513 -9.63 -14.88 -42.78
CA ASP A 513 -11.01 -15.07 -43.20
C ASP A 513 -11.70 -13.73 -43.42
N LYS A 514 -12.39 -13.63 -44.58
CA LYS A 514 -12.99 -12.41 -45.08
C LYS A 514 -14.45 -12.26 -44.67
N VAL A 515 -14.81 -11.10 -44.18
CA VAL A 515 -16.15 -10.73 -43.77
C VAL A 515 -16.53 -9.37 -44.32
N VAL A 516 -17.78 -9.20 -44.74
CA VAL A 516 -18.28 -7.88 -45.19
C VAL A 516 -18.53 -7.01 -43.96
N ASN A 517 -17.93 -5.83 -43.91
CA ASN A 517 -18.04 -4.89 -42.82
C ASN A 517 -19.38 -4.14 -42.83
N LEU A 518 -20.40 -4.75 -42.26
CA LEU A 518 -21.75 -4.19 -42.15
C LEU A 518 -22.25 -4.17 -40.71
N PRO A 519 -23.04 -3.16 -40.31
CA PRO A 519 -23.73 -3.15 -39.03
C PRO A 519 -24.58 -4.41 -38.83
N GLN A 520 -24.55 -4.99 -37.65
CA GLN A 520 -25.33 -6.19 -37.29
C GLN A 520 -26.38 -5.80 -36.25
N THR A 521 -27.65 -6.13 -36.53
CA THR A 521 -28.79 -5.89 -35.64
C THR A 521 -29.16 -7.18 -34.93
N PHE A 522 -29.39 -7.08 -33.63
CA PHE A 522 -29.85 -8.15 -32.75
C PHE A 522 -31.31 -7.90 -32.35
N VAL A 523 -32.11 -8.93 -32.29
CA VAL A 523 -33.43 -8.89 -31.66
C VAL A 523 -33.27 -9.31 -30.20
N LEU A 524 -33.69 -8.46 -29.29
CA LEU A 524 -33.59 -8.71 -27.84
C LEU A 524 -34.80 -9.51 -27.35
N PRO A 525 -34.73 -10.15 -26.15
CA PRO A 525 -35.82 -10.93 -25.58
C PRO A 525 -37.12 -10.14 -25.39
N ASP A 526 -37.06 -8.84 -25.23
CA ASP A 526 -38.20 -7.94 -25.09
C ASP A 526 -38.81 -7.49 -26.45
N GLY A 527 -38.31 -8.04 -27.56
CA GLY A 527 -38.73 -7.71 -28.92
C GLY A 527 -38.10 -6.45 -29.52
N ASN A 528 -37.36 -5.68 -28.73
CA ASN A 528 -36.61 -4.52 -29.23
C ASN A 528 -35.42 -4.95 -30.08
N THR A 529 -34.91 -4.04 -30.89
CA THR A 529 -33.69 -4.28 -31.68
C THR A 529 -32.55 -3.43 -31.15
N TRP A 530 -31.36 -4.02 -31.18
CA TRP A 530 -30.12 -3.31 -30.82
C TRP A 530 -29.04 -3.51 -31.88
N THR A 531 -28.40 -2.42 -32.27
CA THR A 531 -27.29 -2.40 -33.22
C THR A 531 -26.10 -1.67 -32.58
N PRO A 532 -24.92 -2.29 -32.44
CA PRO A 532 -23.74 -1.59 -31.92
C PRO A 532 -23.41 -0.37 -32.79
N ARG A 533 -23.07 0.73 -32.15
CA ARG A 533 -22.57 1.92 -32.86
C ARG A 533 -21.29 1.54 -33.59
N SER A 534 -21.25 1.77 -34.90
CA SER A 534 -20.02 1.58 -35.68
C SER A 534 -18.93 2.55 -35.25
N THR A 535 -17.70 2.04 -35.18
CA THR A 535 -16.47 2.83 -34.93
C THR A 535 -15.65 2.99 -36.20
N ASP A 536 -16.08 2.33 -37.29
CA ASP A 536 -15.35 2.29 -38.54
C ASP A 536 -15.57 3.59 -39.35
N LYS A 537 -14.54 4.00 -40.09
CA LYS A 537 -14.66 5.10 -41.05
C LYS A 537 -15.63 4.70 -42.15
N GLU A 538 -16.42 5.64 -42.67
CA GLU A 538 -17.47 5.42 -43.64
C GLU A 538 -16.97 4.69 -44.89
N GLN A 539 -15.76 5.01 -45.37
CA GLN A 539 -15.12 4.35 -46.53
C GLN A 539 -14.94 2.83 -46.39
N TRP A 540 -14.96 2.29 -45.19
CA TRP A 540 -14.81 0.85 -44.88
C TRP A 540 -16.14 0.12 -44.72
N ILE A 541 -17.25 0.83 -44.60
CA ILE A 541 -18.58 0.23 -44.52
C ILE A 541 -18.94 -0.41 -45.85
N GLY A 542 -19.38 -1.66 -45.82
CA GLY A 542 -19.68 -2.47 -47.03
C GLY A 542 -18.48 -3.12 -47.69
N LYS A 543 -17.25 -2.79 -47.29
CA LYS A 543 -16.03 -3.45 -47.80
C LYS A 543 -15.87 -4.86 -47.19
N THR A 544 -15.26 -5.75 -47.95
CA THR A 544 -14.83 -7.05 -47.46
C THR A 544 -13.47 -6.90 -46.78
N VAL A 545 -13.37 -7.24 -45.52
CA VAL A 545 -12.18 -7.10 -44.68
C VAL A 545 -11.83 -8.43 -44.01
N THR A 546 -10.57 -8.59 -43.58
CA THR A 546 -10.15 -9.79 -42.84
C THR A 546 -10.52 -9.69 -41.37
N LEU A 547 -10.57 -10.81 -40.65
CA LEU A 547 -10.73 -10.81 -39.19
C LEU A 547 -9.55 -10.08 -38.53
N LYS A 548 -8.34 -10.21 -39.09
CA LYS A 548 -7.16 -9.46 -38.62
C LYS A 548 -7.38 -7.95 -38.70
N TRP A 549 -7.90 -7.45 -39.83
CA TRP A 549 -8.26 -6.04 -39.97
C TRP A 549 -9.31 -5.62 -38.93
N GLY A 550 -10.33 -6.47 -38.69
CA GLY A 550 -11.41 -6.20 -37.73
C GLY A 550 -10.88 -5.98 -36.32
N LEU A 551 -9.97 -6.83 -35.80
CA LEU A 551 -9.37 -6.70 -34.49
C LEU A 551 -8.36 -5.54 -34.44
N THR A 552 -7.55 -5.38 -35.48
CA THR A 552 -6.55 -4.30 -35.64
C THR A 552 -7.18 -2.92 -35.49
N ASN A 553 -8.30 -2.69 -36.18
CA ASN A 553 -9.05 -1.43 -36.16
C ASN A 553 -10.10 -1.38 -35.04
N SER A 554 -10.23 -2.47 -34.26
CA SER A 554 -11.22 -2.58 -33.18
C SER A 554 -12.67 -2.41 -33.66
N SER A 555 -13.00 -2.91 -34.89
CA SER A 555 -14.33 -2.81 -35.51
C SER A 555 -15.42 -3.40 -34.61
N ASN A 556 -16.47 -2.63 -34.36
CA ASN A 556 -17.66 -3.12 -33.67
C ASN A 556 -18.53 -3.98 -34.62
N ASN A 557 -18.55 -3.66 -35.91
CA ASN A 557 -19.34 -4.43 -36.90
C ASN A 557 -18.83 -5.86 -37.02
N ILE A 558 -17.51 -6.06 -37.10
CA ILE A 558 -16.92 -7.40 -37.18
C ILE A 558 -17.10 -8.17 -35.90
N SER A 559 -16.96 -7.49 -34.73
CA SER A 559 -17.22 -8.13 -33.44
C SER A 559 -18.70 -8.53 -33.29
N ALA A 560 -19.62 -7.70 -33.76
CA ALA A 560 -21.05 -8.03 -33.78
C ALA A 560 -21.37 -9.18 -34.77
N TYR A 561 -20.69 -9.26 -35.90
CA TYR A 561 -20.79 -10.40 -36.80
C TYR A 561 -20.41 -11.71 -36.09
N LEU A 562 -19.24 -11.74 -35.45
CA LEU A 562 -18.79 -12.92 -34.69
C LEU A 562 -19.75 -13.25 -33.51
N MET A 563 -20.27 -12.24 -32.80
CA MET A 563 -21.25 -12.44 -31.73
C MET A 563 -22.55 -13.08 -32.25
N LYS A 564 -22.96 -12.73 -33.47
CA LYS A 564 -24.16 -13.30 -34.08
C LYS A 564 -23.93 -14.75 -34.51
N GLN A 565 -22.70 -15.14 -34.83
CA GLN A 565 -22.32 -16.51 -35.17
C GLN A 565 -22.27 -17.42 -33.94
N PHE A 566 -21.68 -16.96 -32.83
CA PHE A 566 -21.34 -17.83 -31.71
C PHE A 566 -22.24 -17.64 -30.48
N GLY A 567 -22.87 -16.49 -30.34
CA GLY A 567 -23.74 -16.19 -29.20
C GLY A 567 -22.99 -15.69 -27.95
N PRO A 568 -23.69 -15.02 -27.03
CA PRO A 568 -23.09 -14.45 -25.82
C PRO A 568 -22.70 -15.49 -24.77
N GLU A 569 -23.42 -16.61 -24.69
CA GLU A 569 -23.15 -17.71 -23.74
C GLU A 569 -21.80 -18.37 -24.04
N ALA A 570 -21.51 -18.69 -25.31
CA ALA A 570 -20.25 -19.28 -25.72
C ALA A 570 -19.06 -18.33 -25.45
N MET A 571 -19.25 -17.01 -25.67
CA MET A 571 -18.24 -16.01 -25.33
C MET A 571 -18.01 -15.94 -23.81
N ALA A 572 -19.07 -15.95 -23.00
CA ALA A 572 -18.96 -15.93 -21.55
C ALA A 572 -18.23 -17.18 -21.02
N ASP A 573 -18.53 -18.36 -21.60
CA ASP A 573 -17.83 -19.61 -21.25
C ASP A 573 -16.35 -19.57 -21.63
N MET A 574 -15.99 -18.98 -22.77
CA MET A 574 -14.60 -18.75 -23.15
C MET A 574 -13.90 -17.85 -22.12
N MET A 575 -14.53 -16.77 -21.71
CA MET A 575 -13.99 -15.87 -20.68
C MET A 575 -13.79 -16.60 -19.34
N ARG A 576 -14.74 -17.44 -18.92
CA ARG A 576 -14.63 -18.26 -17.69
C ARG A 576 -13.48 -19.27 -17.79
N ARG A 577 -13.33 -19.93 -18.93
CA ARG A 577 -12.20 -20.84 -19.19
C ARG A 577 -10.86 -20.10 -19.11
N MET A 578 -10.78 -18.88 -19.59
CA MET A 578 -9.58 -18.05 -19.51
C MET A 578 -9.43 -17.33 -18.15
N GLY A 579 -10.25 -17.63 -17.15
CA GLY A 579 -10.02 -17.23 -15.75
C GLY A 579 -10.83 -16.05 -15.25
N ILE A 580 -11.78 -15.50 -16.01
CA ILE A 580 -12.69 -14.47 -15.53
C ILE A 580 -13.68 -15.10 -14.52
N ARG A 581 -13.70 -14.56 -13.32
CA ARG A 581 -14.58 -15.02 -12.21
C ARG A 581 -15.69 -14.03 -11.88
N SER A 582 -15.53 -12.77 -12.28
CA SER A 582 -16.56 -11.74 -12.12
C SER A 582 -17.81 -12.11 -12.90
N HIS A 583 -18.96 -11.61 -12.45
CA HIS A 583 -20.23 -11.80 -13.14
C HIS A 583 -20.17 -11.26 -14.58
N ILE A 584 -20.73 -12.03 -15.52
CA ILE A 584 -20.81 -11.69 -16.93
C ILE A 584 -22.28 -11.83 -17.34
N ASP A 585 -22.87 -10.73 -17.78
CA ASP A 585 -24.20 -10.74 -18.40
C ASP A 585 -24.10 -11.34 -19.80
N GLU A 586 -24.82 -12.44 -20.04
CA GLU A 586 -24.84 -13.17 -21.31
C GLU A 586 -25.80 -12.51 -22.31
N VAL A 587 -25.39 -11.34 -22.80
CA VAL A 587 -26.19 -10.51 -23.71
C VAL A 587 -25.38 -10.17 -24.98
N PRO A 588 -26.04 -9.94 -26.13
CA PRO A 588 -25.34 -9.60 -27.38
C PRO A 588 -24.37 -8.42 -27.27
N ALA A 589 -24.65 -7.45 -26.38
CA ALA A 589 -23.79 -6.32 -26.13
C ALA A 589 -22.42 -6.69 -25.59
N LEU A 590 -22.22 -7.93 -25.09
CA LEU A 590 -20.95 -8.41 -24.56
C LEU A 590 -19.80 -8.24 -25.58
N CYS A 591 -20.07 -8.29 -26.90
CA CYS A 591 -19.10 -8.09 -27.97
C CYS A 591 -18.40 -6.71 -27.97
N VAL A 592 -18.99 -5.70 -27.32
CA VAL A 592 -18.44 -4.34 -27.21
C VAL A 592 -17.96 -3.99 -25.79
N GLY A 593 -18.11 -4.89 -24.82
CA GLY A 593 -17.49 -4.83 -23.50
C GLY A 593 -18.19 -4.01 -22.44
N PRO A 594 -19.51 -4.22 -22.17
CA PRO A 594 -20.21 -3.60 -21.05
C PRO A 594 -19.83 -4.21 -19.69
N ALA A 595 -19.18 -5.38 -19.68
CA ALA A 595 -18.85 -6.10 -18.45
C ALA A 595 -17.88 -5.33 -17.57
N ASP A 596 -18.12 -5.34 -16.26
CA ASP A 596 -17.29 -4.74 -15.23
C ASP A 596 -16.32 -5.78 -14.66
N LEU A 597 -15.07 -5.72 -15.08
CA LEU A 597 -14.03 -6.67 -14.68
C LEU A 597 -12.85 -5.95 -13.99
N SER A 598 -12.10 -6.69 -13.19
CA SER A 598 -10.88 -6.18 -12.58
C SER A 598 -9.70 -6.25 -13.55
N LEU A 599 -8.73 -5.33 -13.37
CA LEU A 599 -7.49 -5.37 -14.14
C LEU A 599 -6.72 -6.68 -13.89
N TRP A 600 -6.77 -7.18 -12.67
CA TRP A 600 -6.18 -8.45 -12.27
C TRP A 600 -6.68 -9.64 -13.11
N GLU A 601 -8.00 -9.79 -13.23
CA GLU A 601 -8.61 -10.87 -14.02
C GLU A 601 -8.27 -10.73 -15.50
N MET A 602 -8.34 -9.52 -16.03
CA MET A 602 -8.07 -9.25 -17.44
C MET A 602 -6.62 -9.56 -17.81
N VAL A 603 -5.63 -9.17 -16.99
CA VAL A 603 -4.22 -9.45 -17.25
C VAL A 603 -3.92 -10.95 -17.10
N ALA A 604 -4.51 -11.61 -16.09
CA ALA A 604 -4.39 -13.06 -15.92
C ALA A 604 -4.97 -13.84 -17.12
N ALA A 605 -6.11 -13.40 -17.65
CA ALA A 605 -6.72 -14.00 -18.85
C ALA A 605 -5.86 -13.78 -20.09
N TYR A 606 -5.36 -12.57 -20.31
CA TYR A 606 -4.46 -12.27 -21.43
C TYR A 606 -3.12 -13.01 -21.35
N ASN A 607 -2.65 -13.34 -20.14
CA ASN A 607 -1.47 -14.16 -19.95
C ASN A 607 -1.57 -15.56 -20.59
N THR A 608 -2.78 -16.04 -20.88
CA THR A 608 -3.03 -17.32 -21.57
C THR A 608 -2.44 -17.32 -22.99
N PHE A 609 -2.43 -16.17 -23.68
CA PHE A 609 -1.92 -16.08 -25.06
C PHE A 609 -0.41 -16.33 -25.16
N PRO A 610 0.48 -15.55 -24.49
CA PRO A 610 1.91 -15.85 -24.52
C PRO A 610 2.28 -17.10 -23.73
N SER A 611 1.38 -17.62 -22.87
CA SER A 611 1.55 -18.90 -22.18
C SER A 611 1.04 -20.11 -23.01
N ARG A 612 0.95 -19.97 -24.32
CA ARG A 612 0.63 -21.05 -25.27
C ARG A 612 -0.71 -21.74 -24.97
N GLY A 613 -1.72 -20.96 -24.58
CA GLY A 613 -3.06 -21.46 -24.30
C GLY A 613 -3.33 -21.93 -22.87
N VAL A 614 -2.30 -21.93 -22.03
CA VAL A 614 -2.41 -22.34 -20.62
C VAL A 614 -2.79 -21.13 -19.76
N TYR A 615 -3.95 -21.19 -19.10
CA TYR A 615 -4.30 -20.27 -18.02
C TYR A 615 -3.50 -20.62 -16.77
N ILE A 616 -2.82 -19.64 -16.23
CA ILE A 616 -1.99 -19.77 -15.02
C ILE A 616 -2.55 -18.83 -13.96
N GLU A 617 -2.92 -19.38 -12.83
CA GLU A 617 -3.39 -18.58 -11.70
C GLU A 617 -2.28 -17.68 -11.19
N PRO A 618 -2.54 -16.35 -11.02
CA PRO A 618 -1.49 -15.43 -10.61
C PRO A 618 -0.89 -15.76 -9.25
N LEU A 619 0.43 -15.88 -9.17
CA LEU A 619 1.18 -16.10 -7.95
C LEU A 619 1.92 -14.80 -7.55
N PHE A 620 1.80 -14.41 -6.28
CA PHE A 620 2.43 -13.19 -5.78
C PHE A 620 3.21 -13.38 -4.46
N VAL A 621 2.98 -14.49 -3.74
CA VAL A 621 3.79 -14.96 -2.61
C VAL A 621 4.23 -16.39 -2.91
N THR A 622 5.51 -16.68 -2.79
CA THR A 622 6.06 -18.01 -3.05
C THR A 622 6.35 -18.80 -1.78
N ARG A 623 6.73 -18.10 -0.70
CA ARG A 623 7.18 -18.75 0.52
C ARG A 623 7.02 -17.84 1.73
N ILE A 624 6.75 -18.45 2.89
CA ILE A 624 6.76 -17.77 4.20
C ILE A 624 7.69 -18.56 5.11
N GLU A 625 8.64 -17.85 5.72
CA GLU A 625 9.58 -18.37 6.72
C GLU A 625 9.35 -17.69 8.07
N ASP A 626 9.77 -18.36 9.14
CA ASP A 626 9.88 -17.77 10.46
C ASP A 626 11.14 -16.87 10.57
N ASN A 627 11.34 -16.27 11.73
CA ASN A 627 12.50 -15.43 12.02
C ASN A 627 13.84 -16.19 12.07
N GLN A 628 13.80 -17.52 12.17
CA GLN A 628 14.98 -18.39 12.17
C GLN A 628 15.33 -18.89 10.76
N GLY A 629 14.47 -18.63 9.77
CA GLY A 629 14.62 -19.08 8.39
C GLY A 629 14.01 -20.45 8.11
N ASN A 630 13.22 -21.00 9.04
CA ASN A 630 12.48 -22.24 8.78
C ASN A 630 11.29 -21.95 7.87
N VAL A 631 11.12 -22.75 6.84
CA VAL A 631 9.98 -22.65 5.91
C VAL A 631 8.70 -23.10 6.62
N ILE A 632 7.71 -22.20 6.71
CA ILE A 632 6.39 -22.51 7.27
C ILE A 632 5.43 -22.94 6.16
N SER A 633 5.46 -22.24 5.03
CA SER A 633 4.58 -22.55 3.88
C SER A 633 5.27 -22.20 2.57
N GLU A 634 5.00 -23.01 1.55
CA GLU A 634 5.35 -22.75 0.15
C GLU A 634 4.08 -22.73 -0.71
N PHE A 635 4.07 -21.86 -1.71
CA PHE A 635 2.90 -21.68 -2.58
C PHE A 635 3.30 -21.91 -4.04
N THR A 636 2.43 -22.59 -4.75
CA THR A 636 2.53 -22.80 -6.19
C THR A 636 1.22 -22.44 -6.86
N ASN A 637 1.28 -22.01 -8.10
CA ASN A 637 0.07 -21.67 -8.84
C ASN A 637 -0.52 -22.89 -9.56
N ARG A 638 -1.82 -22.82 -9.80
CA ARG A 638 -2.56 -23.80 -10.60
C ARG A 638 -2.48 -23.44 -12.05
N LYS A 639 -2.30 -24.42 -12.90
CA LYS A 639 -2.26 -24.30 -14.35
C LYS A 639 -3.32 -25.21 -14.96
N ARG A 640 -3.97 -24.71 -16.02
CA ARG A 640 -4.90 -25.53 -16.82
C ARG A 640 -4.88 -25.07 -18.26
N GLU A 641 -5.04 -25.98 -19.16
CA GLU A 641 -5.30 -25.63 -20.56
C GLU A 641 -6.66 -24.91 -20.64
N ALA A 642 -6.67 -23.72 -21.21
CA ALA A 642 -7.86 -22.92 -21.40
C ALA A 642 -8.29 -22.89 -22.89
N ILE A 643 -7.30 -22.84 -23.79
CA ILE A 643 -7.46 -22.86 -25.24
C ILE A 643 -6.33 -23.65 -25.86
N GLY A 644 -6.53 -24.15 -27.09
CA GLY A 644 -5.49 -24.84 -27.82
C GLY A 644 -4.28 -23.95 -28.14
N GLU A 645 -3.10 -24.53 -28.21
CA GLU A 645 -1.86 -23.80 -28.49
C GLU A 645 -1.89 -23.07 -29.85
N ASN A 646 -2.45 -23.71 -30.90
CA ASN A 646 -2.64 -23.09 -32.21
C ASN A 646 -3.54 -21.87 -32.10
N THR A 647 -4.66 -21.97 -31.37
CA THR A 647 -5.59 -20.85 -31.13
C THR A 647 -4.88 -19.70 -30.44
N ALA A 648 -4.05 -19.97 -29.42
CA ALA A 648 -3.29 -18.96 -28.73
C ALA A 648 -2.32 -18.23 -29.67
N PHE A 649 -1.62 -18.96 -30.55
CA PHE A 649 -0.69 -18.38 -31.51
C PHE A 649 -1.39 -17.54 -32.57
N LEU A 650 -2.54 -17.99 -33.09
CA LEU A 650 -3.37 -17.20 -34.01
C LEU A 650 -3.83 -15.89 -33.37
N MET A 651 -4.18 -15.94 -32.08
CA MET A 651 -4.56 -14.74 -31.33
C MET A 651 -3.37 -13.80 -31.09
N VAL A 652 -2.17 -14.30 -30.85
CA VAL A 652 -0.95 -13.49 -30.79
C VAL A 652 -0.79 -12.72 -32.10
N ASN A 653 -0.87 -13.39 -33.26
CA ASN A 653 -0.75 -12.77 -34.56
C ASN A 653 -1.81 -11.69 -34.83
N LEU A 654 -3.08 -11.96 -34.45
CA LEU A 654 -4.17 -10.99 -34.54
C LEU A 654 -3.86 -9.72 -33.71
N MET A 655 -3.37 -9.89 -32.50
CA MET A 655 -3.10 -8.77 -31.58
C MET A 655 -1.77 -8.06 -31.88
N GLU A 656 -0.80 -8.70 -32.55
CA GLU A 656 0.36 -8.01 -33.13
C GLU A 656 -0.08 -6.99 -34.17
N GLY A 657 -1.08 -7.31 -35.02
CA GLY A 657 -1.65 -6.38 -35.99
C GLY A 657 -2.12 -5.06 -35.32
N VAL A 658 -2.69 -5.13 -34.11
CA VAL A 658 -3.12 -3.95 -33.35
C VAL A 658 -1.94 -3.03 -33.02
N VAL A 659 -0.75 -3.59 -32.78
CA VAL A 659 0.47 -2.84 -32.43
C VAL A 659 1.23 -2.40 -33.70
N GLN A 660 1.20 -3.20 -34.74
CA GLN A 660 1.92 -2.89 -35.98
C GLN A 660 1.29 -1.72 -36.73
N GLY A 661 -0.03 -1.74 -36.98
CA GLY A 661 -0.69 -0.69 -37.77
C GLY A 661 -2.06 -0.28 -37.23
N GLY A 662 -2.47 -0.79 -36.06
CA GLY A 662 -3.78 -0.55 -35.48
C GLY A 662 -3.79 0.51 -34.38
N THR A 663 -4.76 0.35 -33.48
CA THR A 663 -5.04 1.33 -32.38
C THR A 663 -3.91 1.48 -31.37
N ALA A 664 -2.91 0.58 -31.37
CA ALA A 664 -1.73 0.64 -30.50
C ALA A 664 -0.42 0.97 -31.24
N SER A 665 -0.46 1.35 -32.50
CA SER A 665 0.73 1.64 -33.33
C SER A 665 1.65 2.72 -32.77
N ARG A 666 1.12 3.58 -31.87
CA ARG A 666 1.90 4.58 -31.13
C ARG A 666 3.08 3.96 -30.35
N LEU A 667 3.03 2.69 -29.97
CA LEU A 667 4.15 1.98 -29.36
C LEU A 667 5.37 1.91 -30.29
N ARG A 668 5.16 1.79 -31.61
CA ARG A 668 6.20 1.74 -32.63
C ARG A 668 6.82 3.12 -32.88
N TYR A 669 6.01 4.10 -33.28
CA TYR A 669 6.56 5.38 -33.74
C TYR A 669 6.94 6.33 -32.58
N ARG A 670 6.18 6.35 -31.46
CA ARG A 670 6.46 7.28 -30.35
C ARG A 670 7.40 6.67 -29.29
N TYR A 671 7.20 5.40 -28.94
CA TYR A 671 7.99 4.74 -27.89
C TYR A 671 9.17 3.94 -28.42
N LYS A 672 9.27 3.77 -29.74
CA LYS A 672 10.36 3.06 -30.42
C LYS A 672 10.57 1.62 -29.93
N LEU A 673 9.49 0.94 -29.59
CA LEU A 673 9.50 -0.45 -29.17
C LEU A 673 9.33 -1.36 -30.38
N MET A 674 10.40 -2.02 -30.82
CA MET A 674 10.48 -2.70 -32.13
C MET A 674 10.36 -4.24 -32.03
N GLY A 675 10.46 -4.84 -30.83
CA GLY A 675 10.31 -6.28 -30.61
C GLY A 675 8.93 -6.83 -30.95
N GLU A 676 8.72 -8.13 -30.82
CA GLU A 676 7.39 -8.74 -30.93
C GLU A 676 6.50 -8.33 -29.77
N ILE A 677 5.46 -7.58 -30.08
CA ILE A 677 4.51 -7.03 -29.11
C ILE A 677 3.10 -7.22 -29.65
N ALA A 678 2.26 -7.81 -28.84
CA ALA A 678 0.82 -7.95 -29.09
C ALA A 678 0.02 -7.22 -28.01
N GLY A 679 -1.18 -6.76 -28.31
CA GLY A 679 -1.99 -6.08 -27.30
C GLY A 679 -3.32 -5.57 -27.81
N LYS A 680 -4.11 -4.99 -26.91
CA LYS A 680 -5.44 -4.43 -27.21
C LYS A 680 -5.73 -3.19 -26.40
N THR A 681 -6.21 -2.15 -27.06
CA THR A 681 -6.77 -0.95 -26.45
C THR A 681 -8.25 -1.16 -26.09
N GLY A 682 -8.69 -0.56 -25.00
CA GLY A 682 -10.10 -0.48 -24.59
C GLY A 682 -10.49 0.96 -24.31
N THR A 683 -11.69 1.31 -24.75
CA THR A 683 -12.30 2.61 -24.49
C THR A 683 -13.79 2.36 -24.29
N THR A 684 -14.40 2.95 -23.27
CA THR A 684 -15.85 2.92 -23.08
C THR A 684 -16.52 4.02 -23.89
N ASN A 685 -17.83 3.86 -24.17
CA ASN A 685 -18.57 4.79 -25.02
C ASN A 685 -18.49 6.25 -24.57
N ASP A 686 -18.48 6.49 -23.23
CA ASP A 686 -18.48 7.83 -22.66
C ASP A 686 -17.06 8.30 -22.29
N ASN A 687 -16.01 7.65 -22.79
CA ASN A 687 -14.60 7.96 -22.48
C ASN A 687 -14.29 7.94 -20.97
N ALA A 688 -15.06 7.17 -20.18
CA ALA A 688 -14.91 7.08 -18.73
C ALA A 688 -13.77 6.15 -18.31
N ASP A 689 -13.50 5.11 -19.09
CA ASP A 689 -12.51 4.07 -18.82
C ASP A 689 -11.59 3.88 -20.03
N GLY A 690 -10.30 4.07 -19.82
CA GLY A 690 -9.26 3.77 -20.79
C GLY A 690 -8.45 2.55 -20.36
N TRP A 691 -8.29 1.58 -21.25
CA TRP A 691 -7.55 0.35 -21.01
C TRP A 691 -6.47 0.14 -22.04
N PHE A 692 -5.38 -0.47 -21.62
CA PHE A 692 -4.43 -1.10 -22.52
C PHE A 692 -3.86 -2.35 -21.85
N ILE A 693 -3.93 -3.48 -22.54
CA ILE A 693 -3.25 -4.72 -22.13
C ILE A 693 -2.36 -5.12 -23.29
N GLY A 694 -1.07 -5.19 -23.03
CA GLY A 694 -0.06 -5.57 -24.01
C GLY A 694 0.90 -6.59 -23.44
N TYR A 695 1.51 -7.37 -24.33
CA TYR A 695 2.47 -8.40 -23.94
C TYR A 695 3.55 -8.61 -25.00
N THR A 696 4.70 -9.05 -24.49
CA THR A 696 5.81 -9.64 -25.22
C THR A 696 5.85 -11.14 -24.97
N PRO A 697 6.74 -11.92 -25.57
CA PRO A 697 6.91 -13.33 -25.23
C PRO A 697 7.20 -13.59 -23.73
N THR A 698 7.78 -12.61 -23.01
CA THR A 698 8.31 -12.78 -21.65
C THR A 698 7.61 -11.94 -20.59
N LEU A 699 6.73 -10.98 -20.97
CA LEU A 699 6.05 -10.11 -20.01
C LEU A 699 4.67 -9.67 -20.53
N VAL A 700 3.64 -9.81 -19.70
CA VAL A 700 2.29 -9.24 -19.90
C VAL A 700 2.12 -8.09 -18.95
N ALA A 701 1.60 -6.95 -19.39
CA ALA A 701 1.24 -5.85 -18.51
C ALA A 701 -0.07 -5.20 -18.95
N GLY A 702 -0.88 -4.83 -17.97
CA GLY A 702 -2.17 -4.16 -18.18
C GLY A 702 -2.27 -2.87 -17.40
N ILE A 703 -2.95 -1.89 -17.97
CA ILE A 703 -3.22 -0.60 -17.38
C ILE A 703 -4.70 -0.25 -17.56
N TRP A 704 -5.29 0.25 -16.50
CA TRP A 704 -6.56 0.96 -16.53
C TRP A 704 -6.36 2.40 -16.03
N THR A 705 -7.10 3.34 -16.61
CA THR A 705 -7.14 4.74 -16.17
C THR A 705 -8.54 5.30 -16.35
N GLY A 706 -9.03 6.06 -15.36
CA GLY A 706 -10.35 6.69 -15.37
C GLY A 706 -10.54 7.56 -14.13
N ALA A 707 -11.71 8.20 -13.98
CA ALA A 707 -12.06 8.86 -12.73
C ALA A 707 -12.70 7.86 -11.74
N GLU A 708 -12.86 8.29 -10.48
CA GLU A 708 -13.56 7.50 -9.45
C GLU A 708 -15.01 7.21 -9.87
N ASP A 709 -15.71 8.23 -10.32
CA ASP A 709 -17.08 8.11 -10.82
C ASP A 709 -17.11 8.18 -12.35
N ARG A 710 -17.91 7.34 -12.99
CA ARG A 710 -18.07 7.34 -14.46
C ARG A 710 -18.68 8.61 -15.01
N GLN A 711 -19.43 9.37 -14.18
CA GLN A 711 -20.00 10.66 -14.52
C GLN A 711 -18.95 11.78 -14.65
N VAL A 712 -17.71 11.48 -14.32
CA VAL A 712 -16.55 12.37 -14.43
C VAL A 712 -15.60 11.75 -15.47
N HIS A 713 -15.67 12.23 -16.71
CA HIS A 713 -14.92 11.64 -17.82
C HIS A 713 -14.51 12.72 -18.85
N PHE A 714 -13.61 12.36 -19.77
CA PHE A 714 -13.25 13.21 -20.89
C PHE A 714 -14.44 13.40 -21.84
N GLN A 715 -14.59 14.60 -22.38
CA GLN A 715 -15.57 14.85 -23.43
C GLN A 715 -15.08 14.44 -24.80
N SER A 716 -13.78 14.65 -25.06
CA SER A 716 -13.16 14.32 -26.33
C SER A 716 -12.63 12.89 -26.35
N ILE A 717 -12.98 12.13 -27.38
CA ILE A 717 -12.41 10.80 -27.67
C ILE A 717 -10.89 10.89 -27.85
N THR A 718 -10.37 12.01 -28.36
CA THR A 718 -8.93 12.23 -28.57
C THR A 718 -8.15 12.08 -27.26
N TYR A 719 -8.68 12.58 -26.15
CA TYR A 719 -8.06 12.45 -24.84
C TYR A 719 -8.56 11.24 -24.04
N GLY A 720 -9.82 10.83 -24.25
CA GLY A 720 -10.47 9.79 -23.47
C GLY A 720 -10.34 8.38 -24.02
N GLN A 721 -9.63 8.17 -25.11
CA GLN A 721 -9.38 6.82 -25.62
C GLN A 721 -8.24 6.09 -24.89
N GLY A 722 -8.32 4.77 -24.80
CA GLY A 722 -7.30 3.95 -24.12
C GLY A 722 -5.90 4.12 -24.70
N ALA A 723 -5.79 4.38 -26.02
CA ALA A 723 -4.53 4.70 -26.69
C ALA A 723 -3.87 6.00 -26.21
N HIS A 724 -4.63 6.91 -25.57
CA HIS A 724 -4.12 8.15 -24.96
C HIS A 724 -4.04 8.03 -23.44
N MET A 725 -5.03 7.42 -22.79
CA MET A 725 -5.09 7.33 -21.33
C MET A 725 -4.07 6.34 -20.76
N SER A 726 -4.05 5.11 -21.25
CA SER A 726 -3.37 3.97 -20.62
C SER A 726 -2.15 3.44 -21.38
N LEU A 727 -2.21 3.34 -22.72
CA LEU A 727 -1.10 2.84 -23.53
C LEU A 727 0.23 3.57 -23.29
N PRO A 728 0.28 4.91 -23.08
CA PRO A 728 1.53 5.61 -22.77
C PRO A 728 2.25 5.11 -21.53
N THR A 729 1.51 4.77 -20.48
CA THR A 729 2.10 4.19 -19.25
C THR A 729 2.81 2.87 -19.56
N TRP A 730 2.18 2.00 -20.35
CA TRP A 730 2.78 0.75 -20.81
C TRP A 730 4.06 1.01 -21.62
N GLY A 731 4.02 1.94 -22.56
CA GLY A 731 5.16 2.29 -23.40
C GLY A 731 6.36 2.84 -22.60
N ILE A 732 6.11 3.71 -21.62
CA ILE A 732 7.15 4.24 -20.71
C ILE A 732 7.76 3.11 -19.89
N PHE A 733 6.91 2.26 -19.30
CA PHE A 733 7.34 1.12 -18.50
C PHE A 733 8.21 0.15 -19.30
N MET A 734 7.74 -0.32 -20.46
CA MET A 734 8.46 -1.29 -21.29
C MET A 734 9.78 -0.73 -21.80
N ARG A 735 9.83 0.55 -22.18
CA ARG A 735 11.09 1.19 -22.58
C ARG A 735 12.14 1.15 -21.47
N LYS A 736 11.73 1.37 -20.20
CA LYS A 736 12.63 1.27 -19.04
C LYS A 736 13.07 -0.17 -18.77
N VAL A 737 12.13 -1.12 -18.87
CA VAL A 737 12.39 -2.55 -18.64
C VAL A 737 13.35 -3.10 -19.68
N ILE A 738 13.13 -2.81 -20.97
CA ILE A 738 13.98 -3.29 -22.09
C ILE A 738 15.37 -2.63 -22.03
N ALA A 739 15.45 -1.37 -21.63
CA ALA A 739 16.73 -0.67 -21.50
C ALA A 739 17.58 -1.18 -20.32
N ASP A 740 16.99 -1.85 -19.33
CA ASP A 740 17.71 -2.46 -18.22
C ASP A 740 18.17 -3.88 -18.60
N GLY A 741 19.39 -4.00 -19.05
CA GLY A 741 19.98 -5.29 -19.45
C GLY A 741 20.08 -6.35 -18.35
N THR A 742 19.73 -6.01 -17.09
CA THR A 742 19.67 -6.99 -15.98
C THR A 742 18.32 -7.70 -15.91
N LEU A 743 17.30 -7.17 -16.57
CA LEU A 743 15.98 -7.78 -16.66
C LEU A 743 15.91 -8.70 -17.90
N ARG A 744 15.29 -9.88 -17.73
CA ARG A 744 15.19 -10.87 -18.81
C ARG A 744 14.02 -10.54 -19.76
N VAL A 745 13.99 -9.33 -20.31
CA VAL A 745 13.00 -8.88 -21.29
C VAL A 745 13.76 -8.17 -22.41
N SER A 746 13.64 -8.66 -23.62
CA SER A 746 14.41 -8.18 -24.76
C SER A 746 13.54 -7.97 -26.00
N GLU A 747 13.90 -7.01 -26.86
CA GLU A 747 13.30 -6.87 -28.18
C GLU A 747 13.61 -8.06 -29.12
N ASN A 748 14.58 -8.90 -28.76
CA ASN A 748 14.93 -10.10 -29.50
C ASN A 748 14.09 -11.32 -29.12
N ASP A 749 13.27 -11.23 -28.04
CA ASP A 749 12.37 -12.31 -27.66
C ASP A 749 11.34 -12.55 -28.76
N ARG A 750 11.01 -13.83 -29.04
CA ARG A 750 10.07 -14.22 -30.09
C ARG A 750 8.97 -15.11 -29.55
N PHE A 751 7.77 -14.94 -30.09
CA PHE A 751 6.68 -15.88 -29.85
C PHE A 751 6.97 -17.20 -30.57
N ILE A 752 6.78 -18.30 -29.87
CA ILE A 752 7.08 -19.63 -30.41
C ILE A 752 5.87 -20.11 -31.21
N ALA A 753 6.06 -20.28 -32.52
CA ALA A 753 5.05 -20.88 -33.37
C ALA A 753 4.91 -22.39 -33.06
N PRO A 754 3.67 -22.91 -32.89
CA PRO A 754 3.44 -24.34 -32.72
C PRO A 754 3.86 -25.13 -33.98
N ALA A 755 4.31 -26.37 -33.79
CA ALA A 755 4.58 -27.26 -34.88
C ALA A 755 3.28 -27.53 -35.68
N GLY A 756 3.31 -27.28 -36.99
CA GLY A 756 2.17 -27.55 -37.91
C GLY A 756 1.30 -26.36 -38.26
N VAL A 757 1.57 -25.16 -37.77
CA VAL A 757 0.93 -23.94 -38.30
C VAL A 757 1.56 -23.56 -39.62
N THR A 758 0.87 -23.88 -40.74
CA THR A 758 1.30 -23.60 -42.13
C THR A 758 0.49 -22.49 -42.77
N LEU A 759 -0.33 -21.75 -42.01
CA LEU A 759 -1.23 -20.71 -42.49
C LEU A 759 -0.45 -19.44 -42.91
N ASP A 760 -0.88 -18.80 -43.99
CA ASP A 760 -0.46 -17.41 -44.31
C ASP A 760 -1.09 -16.45 -43.30
N LEU A 761 -0.31 -16.02 -42.32
CA LEU A 761 -0.75 -15.10 -41.25
C LEU A 761 -0.62 -13.62 -41.67
N ASN A 762 -0.01 -13.32 -42.80
CA ASN A 762 0.15 -11.96 -43.31
C ASN A 762 -1.03 -11.53 -44.19
N CYS A 763 -1.91 -12.48 -44.53
CA CYS A 763 -3.11 -12.26 -45.38
C CYS A 763 -2.77 -11.64 -46.74
N THR A 764 -1.65 -12.02 -47.35
CA THR A 764 -1.08 -11.45 -48.58
C THR A 764 -1.89 -11.79 -49.84
N GLY A 765 -2.94 -12.59 -49.76
CA GLY A 765 -3.81 -13.02 -50.88
C GLY A 765 -5.05 -12.18 -51.12
N GLY A 766 -5.17 -10.95 -50.63
CA GLY A 766 -6.40 -10.15 -50.77
C GLY A 766 -6.12 -8.65 -50.88
N ASP A 767 -6.80 -8.04 -51.81
CA ASP A 767 -6.84 -6.64 -52.22
C ASP A 767 -5.89 -5.67 -51.49
N ASP A 768 -4.98 -5.05 -52.26
CA ASP A 768 -3.92 -4.12 -51.83
C ASP A 768 -4.43 -2.87 -51.08
N ASP A 769 -5.71 -2.56 -51.13
CA ASP A 769 -6.33 -1.39 -50.48
C ASP A 769 -6.27 -1.39 -48.96
N ALA A 770 -6.30 -2.57 -48.33
CA ALA A 770 -6.25 -2.66 -46.84
C ALA A 770 -4.83 -2.44 -46.26
N VAL A 771 -3.78 -2.71 -47.07
CA VAL A 771 -2.38 -2.51 -46.68
C VAL A 771 -1.99 -1.03 -46.86
N ALA A 772 -2.56 -0.36 -47.87
CA ALA A 772 -2.29 1.07 -48.14
C ALA A 772 -2.81 1.99 -47.02
N ASP A 773 -3.95 1.67 -46.37
CA ASP A 773 -4.49 2.48 -45.26
C ASP A 773 -3.63 2.40 -43.97
N VAL A 774 -2.87 1.33 -43.80
CA VAL A 774 -1.90 1.20 -42.69
C VAL A 774 -0.70 2.12 -42.87
N GLN A 775 -0.22 2.25 -44.13
CA GLN A 775 0.87 3.17 -44.48
C GLN A 775 0.42 4.62 -44.44
N GLN A 776 -0.76 4.95 -44.91
CA GLN A 776 -1.30 6.31 -44.92
C GLN A 776 -1.61 6.83 -43.49
N LYS A 777 -2.10 5.97 -42.58
CA LYS A 777 -2.24 6.33 -41.16
C LYS A 777 -0.89 6.63 -40.49
N THR A 778 0.18 6.03 -40.96
CA THR A 778 1.53 6.30 -40.44
C THR A 778 2.00 7.70 -40.91
N GLU A 779 1.64 8.13 -42.11
CA GLU A 779 2.00 9.45 -42.63
C GLU A 779 1.13 10.58 -42.05
N ASP A 780 -0.19 10.39 -41.96
CA ASP A 780 -1.10 11.41 -41.39
C ASP A 780 -0.82 11.75 -39.93
N TYR A 781 -0.21 10.83 -39.17
CA TYR A 781 0.20 11.08 -37.78
C TYR A 781 1.58 11.73 -37.63
N TYR A 782 2.35 11.88 -38.72
CA TYR A 782 3.62 12.63 -38.67
C TYR A 782 3.43 14.16 -38.76
N PHE A 783 2.23 14.64 -39.07
CA PHE A 783 1.92 16.07 -39.26
C PHE A 783 0.99 16.67 -38.20
N GLU A 784 0.56 15.94 -37.15
CA GLU A 784 -0.10 16.46 -35.94
C GLU A 784 0.76 16.15 -34.68
#